data_8b82fc92f8f0122ba04e3573132d95a7
#
_entry.id   8b82fc92f8f0122ba04e3573132d95a7
#
_cell.length_a   1.000
_cell.length_b   1.000
_cell.length_c   1.000
_cell.angle_alpha   90.00
_cell.angle_beta   90.00
_cell.angle_gamma   90.00
#
_symmetry.space_group_name_H-M   'P 1'
#
loop_
_entity.id
_entity.type
_entity.pdbx_description
1 polymer ?
#
loop_
_entity_poly.entity_id
_entity_poly.type
_entity_poly.pdbx_seq_one_letter_code
_entity_poly.pdbx_strand_id
1 'polypeptide(L)'
;MKLRVFLACVSFLVPFVSSSATTLRVEPYTIPAADLGPENPLPMFRGDKEDDVPKLDPAIPEAERRYLGWRTAWRCLPHRMQDGYSRDKKPRTFDSLVLENECLRATFLPQFGGRLMSLIQKPSGRELLSRNPVFQPANLALRNAWFCGGIEWNTTLRGHHFLTCSPVFAAEVRGTEGEPVLRLYEWDRVRCFPWQIDFHLPPGSPFLFARMRIVNPHARELPMYWWTTIAVPERKDVRTLAPATTALSFNRDTGVSLVPLPIWNGRDQTYTTQSLSAYDFFSRFADGQRRWIAALDGEGRGLFEASTDRLRGRKLWGWGMGQGGRRWQEFLSLPSEAYIEIQAGLAQTQSESIPMPARATWCWTEAFGALEADPKLVHGKDWSSAWKATDEAIERILPRARVEQLDAKFAAVTTRAPARSLKLGSGWAALERRRCAAQGLPDPIPAELPFPRESLGADQKPWLALLEKNELPKHNPGEEPGALMTQPEWQSLLEKAKSNHWLTWWHLGNLRMEALDFDGAEKAWQASLKCQPTGWTLRNLAVLAERRGDKAKACDLMRQAWQAGPQVAPLAVECLQALTRAERYAEAYDFVAALPKAVRAHERVELLWAKAAIETGKLDGVERVFKREFATIREGEVSLTDLWFAFQEKRLAAIEKVPVDDKLRERVRHDFPPPRLIDFRMYVTGGK
;
A
#
# COMPACT_ATOMS: atom_id res chain seq x y z
N MET A 1 -79.24 36.81 19.91
CA MET A 1 -78.54 35.54 19.97
C MET A 1 -77.20 35.75 19.24
N LYS A 2 -76.10 35.99 19.99
CA LYS A 2 -74.78 36.30 19.42
C LYS A 2 -73.91 35.06 19.46
N LEU A 3 -73.55 34.50 18.29
CA LEU A 3 -72.70 33.35 18.12
C LEU A 3 -71.25 33.79 18.30
N ARG A 4 -70.51 33.29 19.30
CA ARG A 4 -69.08 33.51 19.47
C ARG A 4 -68.38 32.32 18.80
N VAL A 5 -67.60 32.61 17.74
CA VAL A 5 -66.67 31.66 17.13
C VAL A 5 -65.36 31.70 17.92
N PHE A 6 -64.93 30.55 18.55
CA PHE A 6 -63.61 30.39 19.11
C PHE A 6 -62.64 29.86 18.04
N LEU A 7 -61.68 30.67 17.68
CA LEU A 7 -60.53 30.24 16.89
C LEU A 7 -59.50 29.60 17.81
N ALA A 8 -59.30 28.29 17.71
CA ALA A 8 -58.20 27.58 18.41
C ALA A 8 -56.93 27.65 17.51
N CYS A 9 -55.97 28.43 17.92
CA CYS A 9 -54.60 28.37 17.34
C CYS A 9 -53.92 27.10 17.83
N VAL A 10 -53.76 26.13 16.95
CA VAL A 10 -52.86 24.97 17.14
C VAL A 10 -51.46 25.39 16.78
N SER A 11 -50.63 25.69 17.78
CA SER A 11 -49.19 25.90 17.61
C SER A 11 -48.50 24.55 17.40
N PHE A 12 -48.09 24.25 16.18
CA PHE A 12 -47.17 23.15 15.91
C PHE A 12 -45.79 23.52 16.48
N LEU A 13 -45.46 22.96 17.63
CA LEU A 13 -44.08 22.89 18.12
C LEU A 13 -43.31 21.90 17.22
N VAL A 14 -42.59 22.42 16.24
CA VAL A 14 -41.54 21.65 15.56
C VAL A 14 -40.44 21.44 16.62
N PRO A 15 -40.10 20.20 16.98
CA PRO A 15 -38.97 19.98 17.88
C PRO A 15 -37.71 20.53 17.23
N PHE A 16 -37.11 21.54 17.82
CA PHE A 16 -35.73 21.93 17.53
C PHE A 16 -34.85 20.72 17.90
N VAL A 17 -34.49 19.88 16.93
CA VAL A 17 -33.41 18.94 17.11
C VAL A 17 -32.14 19.79 17.28
N SER A 18 -31.67 19.89 18.51
CA SER A 18 -30.38 20.50 18.82
C SER A 18 -29.34 19.72 18.04
N SER A 19 -28.83 20.30 16.94
CA SER A 19 -27.72 19.76 16.20
C SER A 19 -26.56 19.59 17.18
N SER A 20 -26.20 18.34 17.51
CA SER A 20 -25.05 18.10 18.36
C SER A 20 -23.78 18.52 17.61
N ALA A 21 -22.94 19.31 18.27
CA ALA A 21 -21.72 19.82 17.66
C ALA A 21 -20.79 18.65 17.27
N THR A 22 -20.15 18.75 16.11
CA THR A 22 -19.09 17.82 15.72
C THR A 22 -17.96 17.84 16.75
N THR A 23 -17.47 16.66 17.11
CA THR A 23 -16.38 16.50 18.09
C THR A 23 -15.20 15.75 17.50
N LEU A 24 -13.99 16.11 17.94
CA LEU A 24 -12.76 15.37 17.64
C LEU A 24 -12.04 15.06 18.95
N ARG A 25 -11.85 13.78 19.23
CA ARG A 25 -11.28 13.32 20.50
C ARG A 25 -10.37 12.09 20.31
N VAL A 26 -9.50 11.87 21.27
CA VAL A 26 -8.66 10.66 21.35
C VAL A 26 -9.39 9.61 22.15
N GLU A 27 -9.45 8.39 21.65
CA GLU A 27 -10.04 7.25 22.36
C GLU A 27 -9.13 6.01 22.24
N PRO A 28 -9.12 5.14 23.27
CA PRO A 28 -8.43 3.87 23.19
C PRO A 28 -9.11 2.94 22.17
N TYR A 29 -8.30 2.32 21.30
CA TYR A 29 -8.74 1.31 20.34
C TYR A 29 -7.98 0.02 20.58
N THR A 30 -8.64 -0.97 21.18
CA THR A 30 -8.01 -2.26 21.50
C THR A 30 -8.36 -3.30 20.46
N ILE A 31 -7.32 -3.95 19.91
CA ILE A 31 -7.43 -4.97 18.85
C ILE A 31 -6.37 -6.05 19.07
N PRO A 32 -6.67 -7.34 18.82
CA PRO A 32 -5.63 -8.36 18.72
C PRO A 32 -4.64 -7.99 17.61
N ALA A 33 -3.38 -7.76 17.96
CA ALA A 33 -2.37 -7.25 17.05
C ALA A 33 -1.10 -8.09 17.07
N ALA A 34 -0.61 -8.44 15.88
CA ALA A 34 0.72 -8.99 15.69
C ALA A 34 1.80 -7.91 15.85
N ASP A 35 3.00 -8.31 16.22
CA ASP A 35 4.13 -7.40 16.28
C ASP A 35 4.70 -7.16 14.87
N LEU A 36 5.07 -5.91 14.57
CA LEU A 36 5.73 -5.55 13.32
C LEU A 36 7.19 -6.06 13.26
N GLY A 37 7.79 -6.32 14.42
CA GLY A 37 9.18 -6.75 14.50
C GLY A 37 10.18 -5.73 13.98
N PRO A 38 11.46 -6.13 13.82
CA PRO A 38 12.50 -5.27 13.31
C PRO A 38 12.34 -5.03 11.80
N GLU A 39 12.80 -3.87 11.35
CA GLU A 39 12.93 -3.57 9.92
C GLU A 39 14.14 -4.28 9.32
N ASN A 40 14.09 -4.59 8.04
CA ASN A 40 15.21 -5.17 7.30
C ASN A 40 16.29 -4.09 7.06
N PRO A 41 17.52 -4.28 7.52
CA PRO A 41 18.58 -3.27 7.43
C PRO A 41 19.15 -3.10 6.02
N LEU A 42 18.86 -4.02 5.10
CA LEU A 42 19.43 -4.01 3.76
C LEU A 42 18.72 -3.02 2.83
N PRO A 43 19.45 -2.21 2.07
CA PRO A 43 18.85 -1.34 1.07
C PRO A 43 18.06 -2.14 0.02
N MET A 44 16.85 -1.68 -0.29
CA MET A 44 16.07 -2.27 -1.38
C MET A 44 16.40 -1.58 -2.69
N PHE A 45 17.17 -2.26 -3.54
CA PHE A 45 17.45 -1.85 -4.92
C PHE A 45 16.52 -2.60 -5.86
N ARG A 46 15.87 -1.87 -6.76
CA ARG A 46 15.01 -2.42 -7.82
C ARG A 46 15.67 -2.20 -9.19
N GLY A 47 14.91 -2.40 -10.27
CA GLY A 47 15.41 -2.20 -11.65
C GLY A 47 15.91 -0.78 -11.93
N ASP A 48 16.45 -0.58 -13.11
CA ASP A 48 17.02 0.68 -13.60
C ASP A 48 16.07 1.48 -14.51
N LYS A 49 14.89 0.94 -14.81
CA LYS A 49 13.88 1.60 -15.63
C LYS A 49 13.11 2.63 -14.83
N GLU A 50 12.70 3.72 -15.48
CA GLU A 50 11.73 4.67 -14.95
C GLU A 50 10.30 4.28 -15.30
N ASP A 51 10.10 3.74 -16.49
CA ASP A 51 8.82 3.31 -17.02
C ASP A 51 8.63 1.80 -16.85
N ASP A 52 7.44 1.39 -16.46
CA ASP A 52 7.04 -0.02 -16.35
C ASP A 52 5.77 -0.23 -17.17
N VAL A 53 5.92 -0.12 -18.49
CA VAL A 53 4.80 -0.19 -19.44
C VAL A 53 4.33 -1.64 -19.58
N PRO A 54 3.06 -1.93 -19.20
CA PRO A 54 2.49 -3.27 -19.36
C PRO A 54 2.21 -3.57 -20.85
N LYS A 55 1.96 -4.83 -21.16
CA LYS A 55 1.32 -5.17 -22.43
C LYS A 55 -0.04 -4.50 -22.51
N LEU A 56 -0.44 -3.99 -23.68
CA LEU A 56 -1.68 -3.26 -23.87
C LEU A 56 -2.51 -3.93 -24.96
N ASP A 57 -3.79 -4.14 -24.65
CA ASP A 57 -4.79 -4.55 -25.63
C ASP A 57 -4.89 -3.49 -26.76
N PRO A 58 -4.78 -3.88 -28.04
CA PRO A 58 -4.96 -2.97 -29.18
C PRO A 58 -6.31 -2.23 -29.18
N ALA A 59 -7.34 -2.77 -28.54
CA ALA A 59 -8.66 -2.13 -28.44
C ALA A 59 -8.70 -0.91 -27.50
N ILE A 60 -7.68 -0.71 -26.64
CA ILE A 60 -7.59 0.47 -25.79
C ILE A 60 -7.30 1.70 -26.66
N PRO A 61 -8.09 2.79 -26.59
CA PRO A 61 -7.82 4.01 -27.33
C PRO A 61 -6.44 4.60 -27.04
N GLU A 62 -5.77 5.14 -28.06
CA GLU A 62 -4.40 5.68 -27.93
C GLU A 62 -4.30 6.77 -26.86
N ALA A 63 -5.31 7.63 -26.74
CA ALA A 63 -5.36 8.68 -25.74
C ALA A 63 -5.33 8.13 -24.29
N GLU A 64 -5.85 6.92 -24.07
CA GLU A 64 -5.86 6.26 -22.76
C GLU A 64 -4.55 5.48 -22.46
N ARG A 65 -3.67 5.29 -23.46
CA ARG A 65 -2.40 4.57 -23.30
C ARG A 65 -1.26 5.46 -22.80
N ARG A 66 -1.40 6.78 -22.95
CA ARG A 66 -0.31 7.77 -22.83
C ARG A 66 0.51 7.67 -21.55
N TYR A 67 -0.13 7.40 -20.42
CA TYR A 67 0.52 7.39 -19.11
C TYR A 67 0.58 6.00 -18.47
N LEU A 68 0.14 4.94 -19.19
CA LEU A 68 0.24 3.58 -18.71
C LEU A 68 1.71 3.18 -18.59
N GLY A 69 2.16 2.96 -17.36
CA GLY A 69 3.55 2.62 -17.02
C GLY A 69 4.51 3.81 -16.98
N TRP A 70 4.08 5.02 -17.36
CA TRP A 70 4.95 6.18 -17.36
C TRP A 70 5.44 6.53 -15.95
N ARG A 71 6.76 6.50 -15.74
CA ARG A 71 7.48 6.81 -14.51
C ARG A 71 6.89 6.16 -13.24
N THR A 72 6.37 4.94 -13.39
CA THR A 72 5.78 4.16 -12.29
C THR A 72 6.80 3.30 -11.55
N ALA A 73 8.00 3.13 -12.08
CA ALA A 73 9.08 2.39 -11.44
C ALA A 73 9.87 3.26 -10.44
N TRP A 74 10.63 2.59 -9.58
CA TRP A 74 11.55 3.18 -8.63
C TRP A 74 12.84 2.34 -8.55
N ARG A 75 13.94 2.93 -8.09
CA ARG A 75 15.27 2.31 -8.12
C ARG A 75 15.75 1.92 -6.73
N CYS A 76 15.83 2.86 -5.83
CA CYS A 76 16.17 2.63 -4.43
C CYS A 76 15.09 3.22 -3.52
N LEU A 77 14.51 2.38 -2.67
CA LEU A 77 13.51 2.86 -1.73
C LEU A 77 14.20 3.49 -0.51
N PRO A 78 13.91 4.76 -0.16
CA PRO A 78 14.49 5.41 1.02
C PRO A 78 13.91 4.87 2.35
N HIS A 79 13.13 3.82 2.30
CA HIS A 79 12.53 3.15 3.44
C HIS A 79 13.12 1.75 3.59
N ARG A 80 13.40 1.35 4.83
CA ARG A 80 13.75 -0.04 5.13
C ARG A 80 12.52 -0.94 4.96
N MET A 81 12.72 -2.15 4.46
CA MET A 81 11.64 -3.12 4.32
C MET A 81 11.14 -3.55 5.70
N GLN A 82 9.85 -3.79 5.81
CA GLN A 82 9.19 -4.15 7.05
C GLN A 82 8.57 -5.54 6.89
N ASP A 83 9.40 -6.56 7.05
CA ASP A 83 9.08 -7.97 6.84
C ASP A 83 9.42 -8.86 8.05
N GLY A 84 9.75 -8.23 9.19
CA GLY A 84 10.05 -8.93 10.46
C GLY A 84 8.83 -9.21 11.35
N TYR A 85 7.61 -9.00 10.85
CA TYR A 85 6.37 -9.16 11.63
C TYR A 85 6.07 -10.63 11.96
N SER A 86 5.31 -10.83 13.05
CA SER A 86 4.85 -12.14 13.48
C SER A 86 3.40 -12.42 13.08
N ARG A 87 2.93 -13.63 13.38
CA ARG A 87 1.49 -13.97 13.33
C ARG A 87 0.89 -14.16 14.73
N ASP A 88 1.70 -14.01 15.76
CA ASP A 88 1.24 -14.09 17.14
C ASP A 88 0.55 -12.78 17.53
N LYS A 89 -0.76 -12.84 17.72
CA LYS A 89 -1.62 -11.70 18.02
C LYS A 89 -1.95 -11.64 19.50
N LYS A 90 -1.69 -10.48 20.11
CA LYS A 90 -2.03 -10.18 21.50
C LYS A 90 -2.88 -8.92 21.57
N PRO A 91 -3.80 -8.79 22.53
CA PRO A 91 -4.52 -7.53 22.72
C PRO A 91 -3.55 -6.36 22.87
N ARG A 92 -3.68 -5.35 22.02
CA ARG A 92 -2.91 -4.09 22.07
C ARG A 92 -3.87 -2.93 21.95
N THR A 93 -3.62 -1.90 22.75
CA THR A 93 -4.39 -0.66 22.73
C THR A 93 -3.60 0.42 22.00
N PHE A 94 -4.25 1.07 21.06
CA PHE A 94 -3.74 2.18 20.26
C PHE A 94 -4.58 3.43 20.53
N ASP A 95 -3.98 4.61 20.41
CA ASP A 95 -4.72 5.86 20.39
C ASP A 95 -5.43 5.99 19.05
N SER A 96 -6.74 6.04 19.05
CA SER A 96 -7.52 6.39 17.86
C SER A 96 -7.99 7.84 17.92
N LEU A 97 -8.23 8.45 16.77
CA LEU A 97 -8.84 9.75 16.63
C LEU A 97 -10.27 9.54 16.15
N VAL A 98 -11.24 10.03 16.94
CA VAL A 98 -12.66 9.87 16.62
C VAL A 98 -13.25 11.24 16.25
N LEU A 99 -13.66 11.36 14.99
CA LEU A 99 -14.41 12.49 14.46
C LEU A 99 -15.89 12.09 14.38
N GLU A 100 -16.77 12.78 15.11
CA GLU A 100 -18.15 12.33 15.32
C GLU A 100 -19.14 13.50 15.36
N ASN A 101 -20.28 13.30 14.73
CA ASN A 101 -21.49 14.11 14.88
C ASN A 101 -22.70 13.21 15.21
N GLU A 102 -23.94 13.72 15.12
CA GLU A 102 -25.14 12.94 15.34
C GLU A 102 -25.41 11.84 14.30
N CYS A 103 -24.85 11.97 13.08
CA CYS A 103 -25.10 11.07 11.96
C CYS A 103 -24.01 10.01 11.80
N LEU A 104 -22.75 10.38 11.98
CA LEU A 104 -21.59 9.52 11.71
C LEU A 104 -20.58 9.52 12.86
N ARG A 105 -19.93 8.37 13.02
CA ARG A 105 -18.74 8.20 13.85
C ARG A 105 -17.62 7.61 12.97
N ALA A 106 -16.56 8.39 12.76
CA ALA A 106 -15.36 8.02 12.00
C ALA A 106 -14.18 7.81 12.95
N THR A 107 -13.54 6.62 12.90
CA THR A 107 -12.43 6.24 13.80
C THR A 107 -11.16 6.06 12.98
N PHE A 108 -10.14 6.87 13.27
CA PHE A 108 -8.86 6.89 12.55
C PHE A 108 -7.73 6.33 13.42
N LEU A 109 -6.78 5.66 12.78
CA LEU A 109 -5.55 5.12 13.41
C LEU A 109 -4.32 5.84 12.83
N PRO A 110 -3.87 6.95 13.44
CA PRO A 110 -2.78 7.77 12.91
C PRO A 110 -1.43 7.04 12.87
N GLN A 111 -1.22 6.03 13.72
CA GLN A 111 -0.02 5.18 13.73
C GLN A 111 0.05 4.18 12.57
N PHE A 112 -1.02 4.03 11.81
CA PHE A 112 -1.12 3.12 10.68
C PHE A 112 -1.49 3.88 9.39
N GLY A 113 -0.66 4.85 8.99
CA GLY A 113 -0.87 5.64 7.78
C GLY A 113 -2.08 6.56 7.83
N GLY A 114 -2.65 6.81 9.04
CA GLY A 114 -3.88 7.59 9.18
C GLY A 114 -5.13 6.85 8.69
N ARG A 115 -5.12 5.53 8.71
CA ARG A 115 -6.23 4.68 8.24
C ARG A 115 -7.55 5.04 8.91
N LEU A 116 -8.60 5.28 8.12
CA LEU A 116 -9.98 5.33 8.60
C LEU A 116 -10.48 3.90 8.80
N MET A 117 -10.43 3.42 10.04
CA MET A 117 -10.66 2.01 10.37
C MET A 117 -12.14 1.64 10.48
N SER A 118 -12.99 2.61 10.84
CA SER A 118 -14.42 2.39 11.05
C SER A 118 -15.19 3.64 10.68
N LEU A 119 -16.33 3.47 10.01
CA LEU A 119 -17.29 4.53 9.67
C LEU A 119 -18.70 4.04 9.98
N ILE A 120 -19.23 4.42 11.13
CA ILE A 120 -20.55 3.98 11.61
C ILE A 120 -21.61 5.02 11.29
N GLN A 121 -22.66 4.61 10.60
CA GLN A 121 -23.91 5.38 10.49
C GLN A 121 -24.69 5.22 11.79
N LYS A 122 -24.73 6.25 12.62
CA LYS A 122 -25.27 6.18 13.99
C LYS A 122 -26.76 5.89 14.05
N PRO A 123 -27.64 6.47 13.20
CA PRO A 123 -29.07 6.20 13.27
C PRO A 123 -29.44 4.71 13.11
N SER A 124 -28.69 3.97 12.29
CA SER A 124 -28.91 2.53 12.08
C SER A 124 -27.94 1.65 12.89
N GLY A 125 -26.87 2.23 13.47
CA GLY A 125 -25.77 1.50 14.09
C GLY A 125 -24.89 0.73 13.09
N ARG A 126 -25.05 0.96 11.78
CA ARG A 126 -24.41 0.18 10.73
C ARG A 126 -22.95 0.60 10.51
N GLU A 127 -22.04 -0.36 10.58
CA GLU A 127 -20.66 -0.19 10.05
C GLU A 127 -20.70 -0.22 8.51
N LEU A 128 -20.16 0.82 7.90
CA LEU A 128 -20.17 0.97 6.43
C LEU A 128 -18.95 0.33 5.76
N LEU A 129 -17.88 0.08 6.52
CA LEU A 129 -16.62 -0.47 6.04
C LEU A 129 -16.46 -1.93 6.46
N SER A 130 -15.62 -2.66 5.75
CA SER A 130 -15.06 -3.91 6.28
C SER A 130 -13.94 -3.56 7.25
N ARG A 131 -14.26 -3.63 8.55
CA ARG A 131 -13.31 -3.42 9.63
C ARG A 131 -12.59 -4.72 9.94
N ASN A 132 -11.26 -4.77 9.74
CA ASN A 132 -10.49 -5.94 10.14
C ASN A 132 -10.50 -6.09 11.68
N PRO A 133 -10.98 -7.23 12.23
CA PRO A 133 -11.00 -7.45 13.67
C PRO A 133 -9.62 -7.72 14.28
N VAL A 134 -8.59 -7.87 13.46
CA VAL A 134 -7.20 -8.11 13.89
C VAL A 134 -6.22 -7.22 13.14
N PHE A 135 -5.11 -6.87 13.76
CA PHE A 135 -3.97 -6.29 13.06
C PHE A 135 -3.00 -7.41 12.70
N GLN A 136 -3.06 -7.87 11.44
CA GLN A 136 -2.17 -8.89 10.90
C GLN A 136 -1.48 -8.36 9.65
N PRO A 137 -0.20 -7.98 9.75
CA PRO A 137 0.58 -7.57 8.58
C PRO A 137 0.83 -8.75 7.61
N ALA A 138 0.94 -8.40 6.32
CA ALA A 138 1.36 -9.28 5.23
C ALA A 138 2.16 -8.47 4.19
N ASN A 139 2.88 -9.16 3.28
CA ASN A 139 3.77 -8.50 2.31
C ASN A 139 3.01 -7.99 1.08
N LEU A 140 2.16 -6.99 1.25
CA LEU A 140 1.38 -6.38 0.16
C LEU A 140 1.70 -4.91 -0.09
N ALA A 141 2.37 -4.20 0.85
CA ALA A 141 2.81 -2.82 0.63
C ALA A 141 4.17 -2.73 -0.05
N LEU A 142 4.52 -1.54 -0.54
CA LEU A 142 5.81 -1.24 -1.16
C LEU A 142 7.01 -1.59 -0.27
N ARG A 143 6.85 -1.50 1.05
CA ARG A 143 7.85 -1.94 2.03
C ARG A 143 7.46 -3.21 2.78
N ASN A 144 6.65 -4.04 2.20
CA ASN A 144 6.09 -5.31 2.65
C ASN A 144 4.90 -5.14 3.61
N ALA A 145 5.08 -4.85 4.89
CA ALA A 145 4.00 -4.84 5.87
C ALA A 145 2.80 -3.98 5.46
N TRP A 146 1.65 -4.63 5.37
CA TRP A 146 0.34 -4.05 5.09
C TRP A 146 -0.72 -4.86 5.82
N PHE A 147 -1.84 -4.23 6.20
CA PHE A 147 -3.00 -4.94 6.75
C PHE A 147 -4.29 -4.45 6.09
N CYS A 148 -5.27 -5.33 6.00
CA CYS A 148 -6.53 -5.05 5.32
C CYS A 148 -7.55 -4.36 6.24
N GLY A 149 -8.59 -3.80 5.64
CA GLY A 149 -9.74 -3.20 6.32
C GLY A 149 -9.71 -1.67 6.38
N GLY A 150 -10.90 -1.07 6.48
CA GLY A 150 -11.06 0.38 6.51
C GLY A 150 -10.77 1.08 5.19
N ILE A 151 -10.35 2.36 5.27
CA ILE A 151 -9.91 3.16 4.12
C ILE A 151 -8.44 3.54 4.31
N GLU A 152 -7.63 3.32 3.27
CA GLU A 152 -6.23 3.72 3.22
C GLU A 152 -5.94 4.70 2.09
N TRP A 153 -4.85 5.44 2.24
CA TRP A 153 -4.43 6.53 1.37
C TRP A 153 -3.09 6.17 0.73
N ASN A 154 -3.12 5.93 -0.59
CA ASN A 154 -1.94 5.47 -1.33
C ASN A 154 -1.45 6.56 -2.27
N THR A 155 -0.22 7.03 -2.08
CA THR A 155 0.38 8.08 -2.90
C THR A 155 1.77 7.71 -3.38
N THR A 156 2.31 8.47 -4.31
CA THR A 156 3.69 8.43 -4.81
C THR A 156 3.97 7.36 -5.83
N LEU A 157 3.79 6.08 -5.48
CA LEU A 157 4.14 4.92 -6.29
C LEU A 157 2.96 3.96 -6.36
N ARG A 158 2.89 3.19 -7.45
CA ARG A 158 1.90 2.14 -7.63
C ARG A 158 1.97 1.11 -6.49
N GLY A 159 0.83 0.82 -5.88
CA GLY A 159 0.65 -0.17 -4.82
C GLY A 159 0.26 0.44 -3.48
N HIS A 160 0.19 -0.40 -2.45
CA HIS A 160 -0.11 0.04 -1.10
C HIS A 160 1.07 0.86 -0.52
N HIS A 161 0.74 2.02 0.06
CA HIS A 161 1.72 3.01 0.47
C HIS A 161 2.68 2.48 1.54
N PHE A 162 3.92 2.92 1.53
CA PHE A 162 4.95 2.49 2.49
C PHE A 162 4.71 3.01 3.92
N LEU A 163 3.76 3.92 4.15
CA LEU A 163 3.37 4.37 5.50
C LEU A 163 2.15 3.64 6.07
N THR A 164 1.57 2.67 5.37
CA THR A 164 0.35 1.97 5.80
C THR A 164 0.46 1.32 7.20
N CYS A 165 1.67 0.98 7.65
CA CYS A 165 1.97 0.51 9.01
C CYS A 165 2.91 1.45 9.78
N SER A 166 2.95 2.75 9.45
CA SER A 166 3.80 3.76 10.08
C SER A 166 2.98 4.99 10.49
N PRO A 167 3.42 5.74 11.53
CA PRO A 167 2.72 6.94 11.95
C PRO A 167 2.80 8.05 10.91
N VAL A 168 1.73 8.84 10.85
CA VAL A 168 1.66 10.11 10.14
C VAL A 168 1.29 11.22 11.11
N PHE A 169 1.57 12.46 10.75
CA PHE A 169 1.13 13.62 11.52
C PHE A 169 -0.40 13.71 11.54
N ALA A 170 -0.93 14.02 12.71
CA ALA A 170 -2.34 14.34 12.88
C ALA A 170 -2.51 15.62 13.69
N ALA A 171 -3.43 16.47 13.27
CA ALA A 171 -3.73 17.74 13.92
C ALA A 171 -5.22 18.09 13.85
N GLU A 172 -5.69 18.89 14.79
CA GLU A 172 -6.98 19.55 14.74
C GLU A 172 -6.84 20.91 14.07
N VAL A 173 -7.70 21.17 13.10
CA VAL A 173 -7.85 22.48 12.45
C VAL A 173 -9.28 22.98 12.71
N ARG A 174 -9.48 24.30 12.82
CA ARG A 174 -10.81 24.87 12.94
C ARG A 174 -11.45 25.03 11.58
N GLY A 175 -12.62 24.44 11.39
CA GLY A 175 -13.46 24.58 10.21
C GLY A 175 -14.00 26.00 10.02
N THR A 176 -14.76 26.21 8.97
CA THR A 176 -15.30 27.55 8.64
C THR A 176 -16.32 28.07 9.64
N GLU A 177 -17.01 27.18 10.35
CA GLU A 177 -18.00 27.48 11.38
C GLU A 177 -17.46 27.18 12.80
N GLY A 178 -16.13 26.93 12.91
CA GLY A 178 -15.49 26.63 14.19
C GLY A 178 -15.48 25.15 14.57
N GLU A 179 -16.11 24.29 13.78
CA GLU A 179 -16.12 22.84 13.95
C GLU A 179 -14.70 22.25 13.86
N PRO A 180 -14.40 21.14 14.56
CA PRO A 180 -13.11 20.48 14.43
C PRO A 180 -13.01 19.77 13.07
N VAL A 181 -11.86 19.91 12.43
CA VAL A 181 -11.42 19.22 11.21
C VAL A 181 -10.18 18.41 11.56
N LEU A 182 -10.17 17.12 11.28
CA LEU A 182 -8.98 16.30 11.44
C LEU A 182 -8.10 16.46 10.20
N ARG A 183 -6.86 16.92 10.39
CA ARG A 183 -5.82 16.97 9.37
C ARG A 183 -4.83 15.85 9.57
N LEU A 184 -4.64 15.01 8.54
CA LEU A 184 -3.52 14.09 8.40
C LEU A 184 -2.55 14.64 7.36
N TYR A 185 -1.24 14.54 7.60
CA TYR A 185 -0.24 15.02 6.65
C TYR A 185 1.11 14.34 6.87
N GLU A 186 1.93 14.28 5.80
CA GLU A 186 3.28 13.75 5.89
C GLU A 186 4.13 14.25 4.70
N TRP A 187 5.41 13.96 4.77
CA TRP A 187 6.41 14.19 3.74
C TRP A 187 6.71 12.91 2.98
N ASP A 188 6.54 12.94 1.67
CA ASP A 188 6.98 11.85 0.82
C ASP A 188 8.49 11.89 0.60
N ARG A 189 9.18 10.80 0.90
CA ARG A 189 10.64 10.69 0.81
C ARG A 189 11.13 10.28 -0.57
N VAL A 190 10.27 9.70 -1.41
CA VAL A 190 10.64 9.20 -2.75
C VAL A 190 10.62 10.32 -3.77
N ARG A 191 9.54 11.11 -3.77
CA ARG A 191 9.36 12.23 -4.71
C ARG A 191 9.54 13.60 -4.06
N CYS A 192 9.74 13.64 -2.74
CA CYS A 192 10.06 14.83 -1.93
C CYS A 192 9.01 15.94 -2.05
N PHE A 193 7.79 15.61 -1.60
CA PHE A 193 6.68 16.55 -1.57
C PHE A 193 5.80 16.35 -0.32
N PRO A 194 5.14 17.40 0.19
CA PRO A 194 4.16 17.28 1.26
C PRO A 194 2.78 16.91 0.70
N TRP A 195 2.06 16.05 1.41
CA TRP A 195 0.65 15.76 1.18
C TRP A 195 -0.16 15.96 2.46
N GLN A 196 -1.46 16.20 2.31
CA GLN A 196 -2.40 16.52 3.38
C GLN A 196 -3.78 15.99 3.04
N ILE A 197 -4.50 15.53 4.05
CA ILE A 197 -5.93 15.19 3.99
C ILE A 197 -6.63 15.90 5.14
N ASP A 198 -7.64 16.71 4.83
CA ASP A 198 -8.52 17.35 5.81
C ASP A 198 -9.86 16.61 5.82
N PHE A 199 -10.22 16.02 6.96
CA PHE A 199 -11.49 15.32 7.15
C PHE A 199 -12.49 16.28 7.76
N HIS A 200 -13.52 16.59 6.99
CA HIS A 200 -14.63 17.45 7.37
C HIS A 200 -15.87 16.61 7.65
N LEU A 201 -16.47 16.82 8.81
CA LEU A 201 -17.75 16.26 9.20
C LEU A 201 -18.63 17.39 9.74
N PRO A 202 -19.30 18.16 8.86
CA PRO A 202 -20.16 19.26 9.31
C PRO A 202 -21.26 18.76 10.26
N PRO A 203 -21.72 19.59 11.22
CA PRO A 203 -22.87 19.26 12.04
C PRO A 203 -24.08 18.89 11.19
N GLY A 204 -24.78 17.83 11.52
CA GLY A 204 -25.93 17.31 10.75
C GLY A 204 -25.58 16.55 9.47
N SER A 205 -24.33 16.53 9.05
CA SER A 205 -23.94 15.85 7.82
C SER A 205 -23.98 14.33 7.98
N PRO A 206 -24.70 13.60 7.10
CA PRO A 206 -24.63 12.15 7.02
C PRO A 206 -23.43 11.66 6.18
N PHE A 207 -22.53 12.58 5.76
CA PHE A 207 -21.37 12.29 4.92
C PHE A 207 -20.10 12.79 5.56
N LEU A 208 -19.06 11.95 5.53
CA LEU A 208 -17.67 12.33 5.80
C LEU A 208 -17.03 12.81 4.50
N PHE A 209 -16.39 13.97 4.53
CA PHE A 209 -15.63 14.50 3.40
C PHE A 209 -14.15 14.45 3.70
N ALA A 210 -13.36 13.95 2.75
CA ALA A 210 -11.91 13.99 2.79
C ALA A 210 -11.40 14.91 1.68
N ARG A 211 -10.80 16.05 2.05
CA ARG A 211 -10.20 16.99 1.11
C ARG A 211 -8.70 16.77 1.08
N MET A 212 -8.20 16.26 -0.04
CA MET A 212 -6.78 16.02 -0.28
C MET A 212 -6.11 17.25 -0.85
N ARG A 213 -4.83 17.43 -0.50
CA ARG A 213 -3.94 18.41 -1.09
C ARG A 213 -2.55 17.80 -1.27
N ILE A 214 -2.00 17.95 -2.46
CA ILE A 214 -0.60 17.64 -2.79
C ILE A 214 0.04 18.89 -3.33
N VAL A 215 1.28 19.17 -2.90
CA VAL A 215 2.07 20.32 -3.36
C VAL A 215 3.35 19.81 -4.02
N ASN A 216 3.58 20.18 -5.27
CA ASN A 216 4.87 19.96 -5.92
C ASN A 216 5.81 21.12 -5.61
N PRO A 217 6.79 20.96 -4.70
CA PRO A 217 7.71 22.06 -4.34
C PRO A 217 8.86 22.24 -5.34
N HIS A 218 8.96 21.38 -6.36
CA HIS A 218 10.08 21.37 -7.30
C HIS A 218 9.84 22.30 -8.49
N ALA A 219 10.94 22.75 -9.11
CA ALA A 219 10.93 23.49 -10.38
C ALA A 219 10.77 22.58 -11.61
N ARG A 220 10.43 21.30 -11.40
CA ARG A 220 10.21 20.29 -12.44
C ARG A 220 8.88 19.57 -12.24
N GLU A 221 8.39 18.97 -13.29
CA GLU A 221 7.24 18.08 -13.24
C GLU A 221 7.52 16.84 -12.39
N LEU A 222 6.51 16.39 -11.64
CA LEU A 222 6.54 15.14 -10.88
C LEU A 222 5.51 14.14 -11.43
N PRO A 223 5.86 12.84 -11.52
CA PRO A 223 4.88 11.79 -11.74
C PRO A 223 4.06 11.60 -10.47
N MET A 224 2.77 11.93 -10.52
CA MET A 224 1.91 11.89 -9.36
C MET A 224 0.97 10.69 -9.41
N TYR A 225 0.87 10.01 -8.27
CA TYR A 225 0.00 8.87 -8.03
C TYR A 225 -0.82 9.11 -6.78
N TRP A 226 -2.12 8.79 -6.84
CA TRP A 226 -2.99 8.72 -5.67
C TRP A 226 -4.12 7.72 -5.90
N TRP A 227 -4.35 6.86 -4.91
CA TRP A 227 -5.49 5.94 -4.83
C TRP A 227 -5.98 5.82 -3.40
N THR A 228 -7.28 6.04 -3.21
CA THR A 228 -8.01 5.75 -1.98
C THR A 228 -8.57 4.35 -2.08
N THR A 229 -8.18 3.45 -1.18
CA THR A 229 -8.61 2.05 -1.15
C THR A 229 -9.60 1.84 -0.01
N ILE A 230 -10.79 1.35 -0.31
CA ILE A 230 -11.93 1.25 0.59
C ILE A 230 -12.34 -0.22 0.69
N ALA A 231 -12.17 -0.81 1.87
CA ALA A 231 -12.60 -2.17 2.14
C ALA A 231 -14.09 -2.21 2.47
N VAL A 232 -14.86 -3.02 1.73
CA VAL A 232 -16.28 -3.27 1.96
C VAL A 232 -16.55 -4.77 2.08
N PRO A 233 -17.62 -5.22 2.78
CA PRO A 233 -17.87 -6.63 2.98
C PRO A 233 -18.06 -7.40 1.67
N GLU A 234 -17.46 -8.58 1.55
CA GLU A 234 -17.73 -9.53 0.46
C GLU A 234 -18.82 -10.52 0.87
N ARG A 235 -19.97 -10.44 0.22
CA ARG A 235 -21.08 -11.38 0.40
C ARG A 235 -21.75 -11.67 -0.95
N LYS A 236 -22.48 -12.78 -1.03
CA LYS A 236 -23.19 -13.20 -2.26
C LYS A 236 -24.23 -12.18 -2.72
N ASP A 237 -24.80 -11.44 -1.79
CA ASP A 237 -25.80 -10.42 -2.01
C ASP A 237 -25.25 -9.00 -2.18
N VAL A 238 -23.93 -8.82 -2.13
CA VAL A 238 -23.30 -7.51 -2.35
C VAL A 238 -23.00 -7.33 -3.83
N ARG A 239 -23.52 -6.26 -4.42
CA ARG A 239 -23.24 -5.81 -5.77
C ARG A 239 -22.42 -4.52 -5.76
N THR A 240 -21.36 -4.47 -6.55
CA THR A 240 -20.60 -3.24 -6.79
C THR A 240 -21.13 -2.52 -8.02
N LEU A 241 -21.39 -1.22 -7.91
CA LEU A 241 -21.96 -0.39 -8.96
C LEU A 241 -21.07 0.82 -9.25
N ALA A 242 -20.96 1.13 -10.54
CA ALA A 242 -20.37 2.35 -11.07
C ALA A 242 -21.03 2.66 -12.42
N PRO A 243 -21.16 3.94 -12.87
CA PRO A 243 -21.81 4.29 -14.11
C PRO A 243 -20.90 4.05 -15.33
N ALA A 244 -20.59 2.77 -15.59
CA ALA A 244 -19.70 2.35 -16.65
C ALA A 244 -20.21 1.05 -17.31
N THR A 245 -20.00 0.92 -18.62
CA THR A 245 -20.35 -0.28 -19.39
C THR A 245 -19.14 -1.07 -19.86
N THR A 246 -17.93 -0.52 -19.64
CA THR A 246 -16.63 -1.16 -19.91
C THR A 246 -15.65 -0.82 -18.82
N ALA A 247 -14.63 -1.65 -18.67
CA ALA A 247 -13.52 -1.43 -17.76
C ALA A 247 -12.19 -1.79 -18.42
N LEU A 248 -11.10 -1.25 -17.89
CA LEU A 248 -9.77 -1.80 -18.08
C LEU A 248 -9.52 -2.84 -16.97
N SER A 249 -8.98 -4.01 -17.34
CA SER A 249 -8.61 -5.06 -16.39
C SER A 249 -7.14 -5.40 -16.55
N PHE A 250 -6.42 -5.50 -15.43
CA PHE A 250 -5.02 -5.88 -15.45
C PHE A 250 -4.86 -7.37 -15.14
N ASN A 251 -4.09 -8.05 -15.96
CA ASN A 251 -3.63 -9.42 -15.72
C ASN A 251 -2.12 -9.48 -15.92
N ARG A 252 -1.43 -10.17 -15.01
CA ARG A 252 0.03 -10.25 -15.03
C ARG A 252 0.60 -10.78 -16.34
N ASP A 253 -0.08 -11.75 -16.95
CA ASP A 253 0.40 -12.46 -18.15
C ASP A 253 0.01 -11.76 -19.44
N THR A 254 -1.22 -11.21 -19.49
CA THR A 254 -1.80 -10.59 -20.70
C THR A 254 -1.67 -9.07 -20.71
N GLY A 255 -1.37 -8.44 -19.57
CA GLY A 255 -1.30 -6.99 -19.44
C GLY A 255 -2.65 -6.33 -19.17
N VAL A 256 -2.87 -5.15 -19.74
CA VAL A 256 -4.13 -4.39 -19.59
C VAL A 256 -5.03 -4.70 -20.78
N SER A 257 -6.25 -5.13 -20.50
CA SER A 257 -7.28 -5.47 -21.49
C SER A 257 -8.53 -4.60 -21.32
N LEU A 258 -9.21 -4.32 -22.41
CA LEU A 258 -10.52 -3.69 -22.41
C LEU A 258 -11.61 -4.78 -22.31
N VAL A 259 -12.46 -4.68 -21.28
CA VAL A 259 -13.48 -5.70 -20.97
C VAL A 259 -14.86 -5.08 -20.82
N PRO A 260 -15.93 -5.79 -21.20
CA PRO A 260 -17.31 -5.33 -20.98
C PRO A 260 -17.73 -5.49 -19.51
N LEU A 261 -18.68 -4.65 -19.07
CA LEU A 261 -19.38 -4.74 -17.79
C LEU A 261 -20.88 -4.81 -18.00
N PRO A 262 -21.65 -5.53 -17.18
CA PRO A 262 -21.22 -6.31 -16.02
C PRO A 262 -20.75 -7.73 -16.37
N ILE A 263 -21.14 -8.24 -17.57
CA ILE A 263 -20.91 -9.64 -17.96
C ILE A 263 -19.59 -9.77 -18.71
N TRP A 264 -18.67 -10.55 -18.11
CA TRP A 264 -17.41 -10.95 -18.74
C TRP A 264 -17.13 -12.42 -18.44
N ASN A 265 -16.70 -13.17 -19.46
CA ASN A 265 -16.49 -14.63 -19.34
C ASN A 265 -17.71 -15.38 -18.77
N GLY A 266 -18.92 -14.96 -19.18
CA GLY A 266 -20.19 -15.59 -18.81
C GLY A 266 -20.64 -15.35 -17.35
N ARG A 267 -20.00 -14.43 -16.62
CA ARG A 267 -20.31 -14.13 -15.22
C ARG A 267 -20.57 -12.63 -15.02
N ASP A 268 -21.45 -12.30 -14.09
CA ASP A 268 -21.63 -10.91 -13.64
C ASP A 268 -20.50 -10.55 -12.66
N GLN A 269 -19.52 -9.81 -13.15
CA GLN A 269 -18.33 -9.44 -12.41
C GLN A 269 -18.58 -8.39 -11.31
N THR A 270 -19.76 -7.81 -11.27
CA THR A 270 -20.16 -6.86 -10.23
C THR A 270 -20.54 -7.56 -8.92
N TYR A 271 -20.72 -8.89 -8.94
CA TYR A 271 -20.81 -9.78 -7.78
C TYR A 271 -19.51 -10.55 -7.66
N THR A 272 -18.61 -10.13 -6.77
CA THR A 272 -17.26 -10.69 -6.66
C THR A 272 -17.22 -12.18 -6.33
N THR A 273 -18.24 -12.69 -5.65
CA THR A 273 -18.39 -14.11 -5.33
C THR A 273 -18.68 -15.00 -6.54
N GLN A 274 -18.86 -14.46 -7.73
CA GLN A 274 -18.99 -15.24 -8.96
C GLN A 274 -17.66 -15.56 -9.64
N SER A 275 -16.58 -14.87 -9.30
CA SER A 275 -15.25 -15.13 -9.87
C SER A 275 -14.44 -16.12 -9.05
N LEU A 276 -13.79 -17.07 -9.71
CA LEU A 276 -12.85 -17.99 -9.04
C LEU A 276 -11.46 -17.39 -8.85
N SER A 277 -11.03 -16.52 -9.78
CA SER A 277 -9.73 -15.85 -9.74
C SER A 277 -9.85 -14.45 -9.17
N ALA A 278 -8.76 -13.94 -8.63
CA ALA A 278 -8.65 -12.51 -8.32
C ALA A 278 -8.70 -11.69 -9.61
N TYR A 279 -9.24 -10.47 -9.49
CA TYR A 279 -9.34 -9.55 -10.62
C TYR A 279 -9.44 -8.12 -10.17
N ASP A 280 -9.15 -7.20 -11.08
CA ASP A 280 -9.45 -5.79 -10.95
C ASP A 280 -10.20 -5.27 -12.19
N PHE A 281 -11.11 -4.32 -11.96
CA PHE A 281 -11.81 -3.61 -13.01
C PHE A 281 -11.75 -2.11 -12.75
N PHE A 282 -11.08 -1.40 -13.63
CA PHE A 282 -11.01 0.07 -13.65
C PHE A 282 -12.13 0.59 -14.57
N SER A 283 -13.22 1.06 -13.97
CA SER A 283 -14.40 1.53 -14.67
C SER A 283 -14.08 2.67 -15.66
N ARG A 284 -14.53 2.57 -16.91
CA ARG A 284 -14.38 3.62 -17.91
C ARG A 284 -15.65 4.47 -17.96
N PHE A 285 -15.51 5.73 -17.63
CA PHE A 285 -16.61 6.68 -17.57
C PHE A 285 -16.74 7.45 -18.89
N ALA A 286 -17.96 7.75 -19.29
CA ALA A 286 -18.21 8.69 -20.37
C ALA A 286 -17.81 10.12 -19.95
N ASP A 287 -17.56 10.98 -20.94
CA ASP A 287 -17.25 12.39 -20.69
C ASP A 287 -18.43 13.07 -19.96
N GLY A 288 -18.08 13.86 -18.94
CA GLY A 288 -19.06 14.54 -18.09
C GLY A 288 -19.81 13.66 -17.09
N GLN A 289 -19.64 12.33 -17.16
CA GLN A 289 -20.26 11.41 -16.22
C GLN A 289 -19.73 11.66 -14.80
N ARG A 290 -20.64 11.74 -13.82
CA ARG A 290 -20.28 11.82 -12.40
C ARG A 290 -19.48 10.60 -12.00
N ARG A 291 -18.42 10.81 -11.20
CA ARG A 291 -17.53 9.73 -10.75
C ARG A 291 -17.90 9.30 -9.34
N TRP A 292 -18.37 8.07 -9.22
CA TRP A 292 -18.70 7.41 -7.97
C TRP A 292 -18.54 5.89 -8.10
N ILE A 293 -18.46 5.23 -6.97
CA ILE A 293 -18.53 3.77 -6.84
C ILE A 293 -19.29 3.42 -5.57
N ALA A 294 -20.10 2.37 -5.62
CA ALA A 294 -20.88 1.92 -4.48
C ALA A 294 -20.84 0.41 -4.34
N ALA A 295 -21.00 -0.09 -3.11
CA ALA A 295 -21.20 -1.50 -2.80
C ALA A 295 -22.48 -1.63 -1.97
N LEU A 296 -23.49 -2.28 -2.53
CA LEU A 296 -24.83 -2.39 -1.95
C LEU A 296 -25.21 -3.84 -1.75
N ASP A 297 -25.82 -4.14 -0.59
CA ASP A 297 -26.30 -5.49 -0.22
C ASP A 297 -27.65 -5.83 -0.84
N GLY A 298 -28.19 -7.01 -0.55
CA GLY A 298 -29.45 -7.51 -1.06
C GLY A 298 -30.67 -6.65 -0.73
N GLU A 299 -30.55 -5.75 0.22
CA GLU A 299 -31.57 -4.76 0.59
C GLU A 299 -31.34 -3.39 -0.08
N GLY A 300 -30.33 -3.30 -0.96
CA GLY A 300 -29.96 -2.05 -1.64
C GLY A 300 -29.26 -1.05 -0.74
N ARG A 301 -28.68 -1.48 0.37
CA ARG A 301 -28.02 -0.64 1.38
C ARG A 301 -26.52 -0.88 1.42
N GLY A 302 -25.73 0.17 1.59
CA GLY A 302 -24.28 0.03 1.70
C GLY A 302 -23.54 1.34 1.75
N LEU A 303 -22.32 1.31 1.28
CA LEU A 303 -21.41 2.46 1.17
C LEU A 303 -21.35 2.95 -0.28
N PHE A 304 -21.33 4.27 -0.46
CA PHE A 304 -20.84 4.88 -1.68
C PHE A 304 -19.67 5.83 -1.41
N GLU A 305 -18.85 5.99 -2.42
CA GLU A 305 -17.84 7.04 -2.56
C GLU A 305 -18.14 7.86 -3.84
N ALA A 306 -18.07 9.18 -3.73
CA ALA A 306 -18.15 10.10 -4.85
C ALA A 306 -17.17 11.25 -4.65
N SER A 307 -16.69 11.85 -5.75
CA SER A 307 -15.65 12.88 -5.67
C SER A 307 -15.87 14.03 -6.65
N THR A 308 -15.07 15.10 -6.46
CA THR A 308 -14.85 16.11 -7.50
C THR A 308 -14.09 15.53 -8.70
N ASP A 309 -14.14 16.17 -9.84
CA ASP A 309 -13.72 15.64 -11.15
C ASP A 309 -12.22 15.32 -11.29
N ARG A 310 -11.35 15.85 -10.42
CA ARG A 310 -9.91 15.55 -10.48
C ARG A 310 -9.64 14.07 -10.27
N LEU A 311 -10.42 13.38 -9.45
CA LEU A 311 -10.28 11.96 -9.20
C LEU A 311 -10.99 11.15 -10.28
N ARG A 312 -10.24 10.61 -11.25
CA ARG A 312 -10.75 10.03 -12.49
C ARG A 312 -11.09 8.55 -12.39
N GLY A 313 -10.28 7.78 -11.70
CA GLY A 313 -10.40 6.31 -11.65
C GLY A 313 -11.37 5.82 -10.60
N ARG A 314 -12.10 4.74 -10.93
CA ARG A 314 -12.81 3.89 -9.96
C ARG A 314 -12.47 2.44 -10.24
N LYS A 315 -12.15 1.71 -9.20
CA LYS A 315 -11.70 0.32 -9.31
C LYS A 315 -12.51 -0.58 -8.40
N LEU A 316 -12.82 -1.77 -8.90
CA LEU A 316 -13.24 -2.92 -8.11
C LEU A 316 -12.10 -3.92 -8.06
N TRP A 317 -11.74 -4.37 -6.86
CA TRP A 317 -10.82 -5.49 -6.62
C TRP A 317 -11.53 -6.62 -5.89
N GLY A 318 -11.36 -7.86 -6.36
CA GLY A 318 -11.84 -9.09 -5.72
C GLY A 318 -10.74 -10.13 -5.60
N TRP A 319 -10.70 -10.85 -4.47
CA TRP A 319 -9.73 -11.92 -4.19
C TRP A 319 -10.01 -13.20 -4.95
N GLY A 320 -11.26 -13.40 -5.41
CA GLY A 320 -11.74 -14.63 -6.03
C GLY A 320 -12.12 -15.72 -5.01
N MET A 321 -13.02 -16.59 -5.46
CA MET A 321 -13.57 -17.69 -4.66
C MET A 321 -12.74 -18.98 -4.74
N GLY A 322 -11.67 -18.98 -5.52
CA GLY A 322 -10.71 -20.08 -5.57
C GLY A 322 -9.99 -20.28 -4.25
N GLN A 323 -9.35 -21.46 -4.09
CA GLN A 323 -8.68 -21.83 -2.82
C GLN A 323 -7.69 -20.78 -2.36
N GLY A 324 -6.86 -20.24 -3.27
CA GLY A 324 -5.84 -19.23 -2.92
C GLY A 324 -6.44 -17.88 -2.54
N GLY A 325 -7.49 -17.42 -3.23
CA GLY A 325 -8.20 -16.18 -2.88
C GLY A 325 -8.84 -16.28 -1.48
N ARG A 326 -9.50 -17.40 -1.18
CA ARG A 326 -10.05 -17.67 0.17
C ARG A 326 -8.96 -17.79 1.22
N ARG A 327 -7.81 -18.40 0.88
CA ARG A 327 -6.66 -18.49 1.79
C ARG A 327 -6.09 -17.12 2.11
N TRP A 328 -5.99 -16.20 1.13
CA TRP A 328 -5.57 -14.83 1.36
C TRP A 328 -6.46 -14.10 2.35
N GLN A 329 -7.78 -14.18 2.20
CA GLN A 329 -8.74 -13.54 3.11
C GLN A 329 -8.56 -14.00 4.56
N GLU A 330 -8.42 -15.32 4.78
CA GLU A 330 -8.16 -15.90 6.10
C GLU A 330 -6.79 -15.52 6.65
N PHE A 331 -5.79 -15.43 5.77
CA PHE A 331 -4.44 -15.07 6.15
C PHE A 331 -4.33 -13.62 6.63
N LEU A 332 -5.12 -12.72 6.03
CA LEU A 332 -5.13 -11.29 6.35
C LEU A 332 -6.03 -10.94 7.55
N SER A 333 -7.00 -11.81 7.89
CA SER A 333 -7.98 -11.52 8.91
C SER A 333 -8.34 -12.77 9.72
N LEU A 334 -9.64 -13.06 9.84
CA LEU A 334 -10.22 -14.27 10.43
C LEU A 334 -10.99 -15.05 9.36
N PRO A 335 -11.22 -16.35 9.54
CA PRO A 335 -11.92 -17.19 8.55
C PRO A 335 -13.33 -16.72 8.18
N SER A 336 -14.02 -16.02 9.09
CA SER A 336 -15.36 -15.49 8.86
C SER A 336 -15.38 -14.13 8.15
N GLU A 337 -14.23 -13.47 8.06
CA GLU A 337 -14.12 -12.11 7.54
C GLU A 337 -13.68 -12.13 6.08
N ALA A 338 -14.56 -11.65 5.20
CA ALA A 338 -14.26 -11.50 3.79
C ALA A 338 -14.58 -10.09 3.31
N TYR A 339 -13.71 -9.54 2.50
CA TYR A 339 -13.84 -8.19 1.99
C TYR A 339 -13.42 -8.09 0.52
N ILE A 340 -13.90 -7.06 -0.11
CA ILE A 340 -13.48 -6.59 -1.43
C ILE A 340 -13.05 -5.13 -1.32
N GLU A 341 -12.43 -4.62 -2.33
CA GLU A 341 -12.02 -3.22 -2.36
C GLU A 341 -12.73 -2.48 -3.49
N ILE A 342 -13.40 -1.37 -3.13
CA ILE A 342 -13.76 -0.32 -4.07
C ILE A 342 -12.76 0.81 -3.89
N GLN A 343 -12.33 1.42 -5.01
CA GLN A 343 -11.22 2.37 -4.94
C GLN A 343 -11.47 3.57 -5.83
N ALA A 344 -10.85 4.71 -5.47
CA ALA A 344 -10.88 5.95 -6.22
C ALA A 344 -9.47 6.48 -6.46
N GLY A 345 -9.16 6.98 -7.67
CA GLY A 345 -7.80 7.38 -8.02
C GLY A 345 -7.69 8.57 -8.96
N LEU A 346 -6.53 9.24 -8.94
CA LEU A 346 -6.22 10.37 -9.83
C LEU A 346 -6.22 9.97 -11.31
N ALA A 347 -5.67 8.79 -11.60
CA ALA A 347 -5.59 8.24 -12.94
C ALA A 347 -6.75 7.29 -13.23
N GLN A 348 -6.91 6.89 -14.49
CA GLN A 348 -7.89 5.90 -14.92
C GLN A 348 -7.57 4.51 -14.33
N THR A 349 -6.28 4.16 -14.24
CA THR A 349 -5.81 2.89 -13.68
C THR A 349 -4.68 3.10 -12.66
N GLN A 350 -4.39 2.07 -11.88
CA GLN A 350 -3.23 2.04 -10.99
C GLN A 350 -1.89 1.87 -11.72
N SER A 351 -1.92 1.58 -13.01
CA SER A 351 -0.70 1.47 -13.83
C SER A 351 -0.25 2.82 -14.41
N GLU A 352 -0.80 3.94 -13.93
CA GLU A 352 -0.51 5.27 -14.43
C GLU A 352 -0.01 6.19 -13.32
N SER A 353 0.96 7.04 -13.67
CA SER A 353 1.27 8.27 -12.95
C SER A 353 0.86 9.46 -13.82
N ILE A 354 0.36 10.53 -13.21
CA ILE A 354 -0.09 11.73 -13.91
C ILE A 354 0.94 12.84 -13.75
N PRO A 355 1.36 13.52 -14.84
CA PRO A 355 2.32 14.61 -14.77
C PRO A 355 1.75 15.79 -13.99
N MET A 356 2.32 16.06 -12.81
CA MET A 356 2.00 17.22 -11.99
C MET A 356 2.98 18.34 -12.31
N PRO A 357 2.54 19.49 -12.83
CA PRO A 357 3.42 20.57 -13.23
C PRO A 357 4.32 21.10 -12.10
N ALA A 358 5.44 21.71 -12.47
CA ALA A 358 6.31 22.40 -11.53
C ALA A 358 5.53 23.42 -10.69
N ARG A 359 5.79 23.46 -9.39
CA ARG A 359 5.17 24.40 -8.43
C ARG A 359 3.64 24.34 -8.33
N ALA A 360 3.02 23.28 -8.88
CA ALA A 360 1.57 23.11 -8.83
C ALA A 360 1.10 22.64 -7.45
N THR A 361 -0.15 22.99 -7.14
CA THR A 361 -0.91 22.44 -6.03
C THR A 361 -2.17 21.76 -6.59
N TRP A 362 -2.39 20.51 -6.23
CA TRP A 362 -3.60 19.78 -6.59
C TRP A 362 -4.46 19.51 -5.37
N CYS A 363 -5.76 19.78 -5.50
CA CYS A 363 -6.75 19.47 -4.48
C CYS A 363 -7.93 18.76 -5.11
N TRP A 364 -8.62 17.94 -4.31
CA TRP A 364 -9.91 17.31 -4.63
C TRP A 364 -10.59 16.90 -3.33
N THR A 365 -11.89 16.66 -3.41
CA THR A 365 -12.69 16.20 -2.27
C THR A 365 -13.38 14.89 -2.61
N GLU A 366 -13.29 13.91 -1.71
CA GLU A 366 -14.05 12.67 -1.71
C GLU A 366 -15.14 12.75 -0.62
N ALA A 367 -16.30 12.17 -0.88
CA ALA A 367 -17.41 12.04 0.06
C ALA A 367 -17.71 10.55 0.28
N PHE A 368 -17.85 10.16 1.54
CA PHE A 368 -18.17 8.80 1.98
C PHE A 368 -19.45 8.82 2.80
N GLY A 369 -20.38 7.92 2.52
CA GLY A 369 -21.61 7.84 3.30
C GLY A 369 -22.42 6.60 3.01
N ALA A 370 -23.48 6.44 3.81
CA ALA A 370 -24.46 5.39 3.57
C ALA A 370 -25.33 5.73 2.35
N LEU A 371 -25.67 4.71 1.58
CA LEU A 371 -26.58 4.78 0.47
C LEU A 371 -27.69 3.73 0.61
N GLU A 372 -28.89 4.13 0.21
CA GLU A 372 -30.02 3.23 0.03
C GLU A 372 -30.64 3.50 -1.35
N ALA A 373 -30.73 2.43 -2.18
CA ALA A 373 -31.34 2.46 -3.49
C ALA A 373 -32.32 1.29 -3.65
N ASP A 374 -33.23 1.36 -4.63
CA ASP A 374 -34.24 0.30 -4.85
C ASP A 374 -33.56 -1.06 -5.12
N PRO A 375 -33.68 -2.05 -4.22
CA PRO A 375 -33.02 -3.33 -4.38
C PRO A 375 -33.47 -4.10 -5.63
N LYS A 376 -34.69 -3.90 -6.11
CA LYS A 376 -35.19 -4.55 -7.34
C LYS A 376 -34.45 -4.03 -8.56
N LEU A 377 -34.10 -2.75 -8.58
CA LEU A 377 -33.32 -2.14 -9.66
C LEU A 377 -31.84 -2.48 -9.50
N VAL A 378 -31.30 -2.28 -8.30
CA VAL A 378 -29.88 -2.57 -7.97
C VAL A 378 -29.50 -4.01 -8.36
N HIS A 379 -30.33 -5.00 -8.03
CA HIS A 379 -30.10 -6.42 -8.30
C HIS A 379 -30.80 -6.94 -9.55
N GLY A 380 -31.42 -6.04 -10.33
CA GLY A 380 -32.04 -6.35 -11.61
C GLY A 380 -31.04 -6.83 -12.67
N LYS A 381 -31.54 -7.50 -13.72
CA LYS A 381 -30.72 -8.01 -14.81
C LYS A 381 -30.18 -6.89 -15.73
N ASP A 382 -30.91 -5.78 -15.84
CA ASP A 382 -30.49 -4.64 -16.65
C ASP A 382 -29.49 -3.78 -15.89
N TRP A 383 -28.23 -3.85 -16.33
CA TRP A 383 -27.11 -3.12 -15.76
C TRP A 383 -27.30 -1.60 -15.83
N SER A 384 -27.84 -1.11 -16.95
CA SER A 384 -28.07 0.32 -17.12
C SER A 384 -29.08 0.86 -16.11
N SER A 385 -30.18 0.13 -15.88
CA SER A 385 -31.16 0.49 -14.86
C SER A 385 -30.59 0.43 -13.46
N ALA A 386 -29.73 -0.56 -13.16
CA ALA A 386 -29.13 -0.71 -11.85
C ALA A 386 -28.24 0.47 -11.45
N TRP A 387 -27.26 0.85 -12.30
CA TRP A 387 -26.40 1.98 -11.95
C TRP A 387 -27.10 3.33 -12.09
N LYS A 388 -28.10 3.51 -12.99
CA LYS A 388 -28.90 4.75 -13.09
C LYS A 388 -29.72 4.98 -11.82
N ALA A 389 -30.41 3.94 -11.32
CA ALA A 389 -31.16 4.06 -10.07
C ALA A 389 -30.24 4.39 -8.88
N THR A 390 -29.00 3.87 -8.89
CA THR A 390 -27.98 4.18 -7.88
C THR A 390 -27.50 5.63 -8.01
N ASP A 391 -27.24 6.11 -9.25
CA ASP A 391 -26.85 7.49 -9.55
C ASP A 391 -27.91 8.50 -9.08
N GLU A 392 -29.18 8.22 -9.40
CA GLU A 392 -30.34 9.02 -8.95
C GLU A 392 -30.46 9.04 -7.42
N ALA A 393 -30.21 7.90 -6.75
CA ALA A 393 -30.21 7.84 -5.31
C ALA A 393 -29.08 8.69 -4.69
N ILE A 394 -27.86 8.63 -5.27
CA ILE A 394 -26.74 9.46 -4.85
C ILE A 394 -27.04 10.95 -5.11
N GLU A 395 -27.54 11.29 -6.32
CA GLU A 395 -27.83 12.69 -6.66
C GLU A 395 -28.91 13.29 -5.75
N ARG A 396 -29.89 12.51 -5.32
CA ARG A 396 -30.94 12.94 -4.40
C ARG A 396 -30.40 13.29 -3.01
N ILE A 397 -29.46 12.50 -2.45
CA ILE A 397 -28.94 12.69 -1.09
C ILE A 397 -27.70 13.60 -1.04
N LEU A 398 -26.90 13.58 -2.10
CA LEU A 398 -25.69 14.38 -2.23
C LEU A 398 -25.52 14.84 -3.69
N PRO A 399 -26.20 15.91 -4.12
CA PRO A 399 -26.04 16.44 -5.49
C PRO A 399 -24.59 16.74 -5.84
N ARG A 400 -24.19 16.50 -7.10
CA ARG A 400 -22.83 16.81 -7.59
C ARG A 400 -22.44 18.26 -7.29
N ALA A 401 -23.33 19.21 -7.60
CA ALA A 401 -23.11 20.63 -7.32
C ALA A 401 -22.86 20.90 -5.82
N ARG A 402 -23.44 20.11 -4.94
CA ARG A 402 -23.21 20.24 -3.49
C ARG A 402 -21.80 19.83 -3.10
N VAL A 403 -21.25 18.77 -3.70
CA VAL A 403 -19.85 18.36 -3.47
C VAL A 403 -18.88 19.46 -3.91
N GLU A 404 -19.13 20.07 -5.08
CA GLU A 404 -18.31 21.18 -5.60
C GLU A 404 -18.38 22.43 -4.70
N GLN A 405 -19.58 22.78 -4.22
CA GLN A 405 -19.76 23.88 -3.25
C GLN A 405 -19.01 23.63 -1.94
N LEU A 406 -19.07 22.40 -1.43
CA LEU A 406 -18.38 22.01 -0.21
C LEU A 406 -16.86 21.99 -0.42
N ASP A 407 -16.36 21.52 -1.58
CA ASP A 407 -14.94 21.60 -1.92
C ASP A 407 -14.44 23.04 -1.88
N ALA A 408 -15.19 23.98 -2.47
CA ALA A 408 -14.87 25.40 -2.44
C ALA A 408 -14.90 25.98 -1.01
N LYS A 409 -15.87 25.57 -0.17
CA LYS A 409 -15.94 25.95 1.25
C LYS A 409 -14.74 25.41 2.03
N PHE A 410 -14.40 24.14 1.86
CA PHE A 410 -13.29 23.46 2.56
C PHE A 410 -11.93 24.01 2.13
N ALA A 411 -11.81 24.54 0.91
CA ALA A 411 -10.59 25.17 0.44
C ALA A 411 -10.08 26.29 1.38
N ALA A 412 -11.00 27.01 2.03
CA ALA A 412 -10.66 28.06 3.00
C ALA A 412 -10.02 27.53 4.29
N VAL A 413 -10.17 26.22 4.59
CA VAL A 413 -9.59 25.56 5.77
C VAL A 413 -8.22 24.98 5.44
N THR A 414 -7.98 24.60 4.21
CA THR A 414 -6.79 23.88 3.74
C THR A 414 -5.47 24.58 4.12
N THR A 415 -5.46 25.91 4.11
CA THR A 415 -4.29 26.74 4.43
C THR A 415 -4.28 27.31 5.85
N ARG A 416 -5.19 26.86 6.71
CA ARG A 416 -5.19 27.28 8.12
C ARG A 416 -4.14 26.51 8.91
N ALA A 417 -3.47 27.20 9.82
CA ALA A 417 -2.60 26.54 10.79
C ALA A 417 -3.42 25.66 11.74
N PRO A 418 -2.88 24.50 12.17
CA PRO A 418 -3.50 23.66 13.19
C PRO A 418 -3.71 24.40 14.51
N ALA A 419 -4.86 24.18 15.12
CA ALA A 419 -5.15 24.65 16.47
C ALA A 419 -4.48 23.78 17.54
N ARG A 420 -4.29 22.48 17.24
CA ARG A 420 -3.68 21.50 18.16
C ARG A 420 -3.02 20.36 17.38
N SER A 421 -1.79 19.98 17.76
CA SER A 421 -1.15 18.75 17.32
C SER A 421 -1.69 17.56 18.11
N LEU A 422 -2.02 16.47 17.42
CA LEU A 422 -2.58 15.26 18.00
C LEU A 422 -1.60 14.08 17.96
N LYS A 423 -0.80 13.98 16.88
CA LYS A 423 0.20 12.93 16.68
C LYS A 423 1.37 13.45 15.85
N LEU A 424 2.59 13.03 16.21
CA LEU A 424 3.77 13.27 15.40
C LEU A 424 3.95 12.12 14.39
N GLY A 425 4.34 12.45 13.17
CA GLY A 425 4.80 11.56 12.13
C GLY A 425 6.33 11.51 12.06
N SER A 426 6.87 11.41 10.83
CA SER A 426 8.32 11.29 10.62
C SER A 426 9.08 12.62 10.70
N GLY A 427 10.37 12.57 11.05
CA GLY A 427 11.24 13.75 11.14
C GLY A 427 11.84 14.21 9.80
N TRP A 428 11.48 13.61 8.68
CA TRP A 428 12.16 13.88 7.39
C TRP A 428 11.85 15.24 6.82
N ALA A 429 10.64 15.73 6.96
CA ALA A 429 10.29 17.09 6.56
C ALA A 429 10.99 18.16 7.42
N ALA A 430 11.09 17.93 8.72
CA ALA A 430 11.84 18.83 9.62
C ALA A 430 13.33 18.90 9.25
N LEU A 431 13.92 17.77 8.84
CA LEU A 431 15.28 17.71 8.33
C LEU A 431 15.42 18.47 7.01
N GLU A 432 14.47 18.30 6.08
CA GLU A 432 14.49 18.98 4.77
C GLU A 432 14.37 20.50 4.91
N ARG A 433 13.50 21.00 5.78
CA ARG A 433 13.45 22.43 6.13
C ARG A 433 14.79 22.97 6.59
N ARG A 434 15.49 22.21 7.47
CA ARG A 434 16.81 22.59 7.94
C ARG A 434 17.85 22.61 6.84
N ARG A 435 17.81 21.61 5.94
CA ARG A 435 18.71 21.61 4.77
C ARG A 435 18.49 22.83 3.90
N CYS A 436 17.25 23.14 3.56
CA CYS A 436 16.94 24.32 2.75
C CYS A 436 17.37 25.62 3.45
N ALA A 437 17.07 25.77 4.72
CA ALA A 437 17.49 26.95 5.49
C ALA A 437 19.03 27.09 5.55
N ALA A 438 19.77 26.02 5.79
CA ALA A 438 21.23 26.02 5.82
C ALA A 438 21.87 26.36 4.46
N GLN A 439 21.17 26.10 3.37
CA GLN A 439 21.62 26.40 1.99
C GLN A 439 21.02 27.68 1.42
N GLY A 440 20.26 28.48 2.22
CA GLY A 440 19.61 29.69 1.77
C GLY A 440 18.51 29.46 0.71
N LEU A 441 17.93 28.27 0.69
CA LEU A 441 16.86 27.90 -0.25
C LEU A 441 15.48 28.19 0.36
N PRO A 442 14.45 28.43 -0.48
CA PRO A 442 13.07 28.56 0.00
C PRO A 442 12.60 27.30 0.73
N ASP A 443 11.74 27.49 1.73
CA ASP A 443 11.08 26.35 2.40
C ASP A 443 10.19 25.60 1.38
N PRO A 444 10.42 24.29 1.15
CA PRO A 444 9.63 23.50 0.20
C PRO A 444 8.26 23.10 0.76
N ILE A 445 7.99 23.39 2.03
CA ILE A 445 6.83 22.92 2.76
C ILE A 445 5.91 24.11 3.12
N PRO A 446 4.59 24.01 2.84
CA PRO A 446 3.63 25.02 3.26
C PRO A 446 3.71 25.32 4.76
N ALA A 447 3.61 26.60 5.12
CA ALA A 447 3.77 27.05 6.51
C ALA A 447 2.71 26.46 7.48
N GLU A 448 1.53 26.17 6.95
CA GLU A 448 0.42 25.56 7.68
C GLU A 448 0.57 24.06 7.94
N LEU A 449 1.63 23.42 7.45
CA LEU A 449 2.00 22.06 7.78
C LEU A 449 3.18 22.06 8.75
N PRO A 450 2.95 22.04 10.05
CA PRO A 450 4.02 22.05 11.03
C PRO A 450 4.71 20.68 11.08
N PHE A 451 5.99 20.67 10.73
CA PHE A 451 6.89 19.55 10.97
C PHE A 451 7.89 20.00 12.03
N PRO A 452 7.57 19.83 13.32
CA PRO A 452 8.34 20.41 14.40
C PRO A 452 9.68 19.68 14.60
N ARG A 453 10.64 20.37 15.23
CA ARG A 453 11.97 19.82 15.51
C ARG A 453 11.92 18.53 16.35
N GLU A 454 10.94 18.43 17.21
CA GLU A 454 10.71 17.30 18.12
C GLU A 454 10.40 16.01 17.36
N SER A 455 10.01 16.08 16.07
CA SER A 455 9.84 14.91 15.19
C SER A 455 11.16 14.29 14.73
N LEU A 456 12.32 15.01 14.85
CA LEU A 456 13.63 14.48 14.49
C LEU A 456 14.03 13.33 15.43
N GLY A 457 14.00 12.12 14.89
CA GLY A 457 14.32 10.89 15.60
C GLY A 457 15.73 10.36 15.34
N ALA A 458 15.98 9.13 15.73
CA ALA A 458 17.27 8.44 15.56
C ALA A 458 17.70 8.39 14.09
N ASP A 459 16.76 8.15 13.17
CA ASP A 459 17.02 8.06 11.74
C ASP A 459 17.52 9.37 11.10
N GLN A 460 17.11 10.53 11.62
CA GLN A 460 17.49 11.83 11.11
C GLN A 460 18.75 12.40 11.75
N LYS A 461 19.13 11.96 12.97
CA LYS A 461 20.29 12.49 13.70
C LYS A 461 21.61 12.43 12.93
N PRO A 462 21.97 11.32 12.24
CA PRO A 462 23.22 11.29 11.45
C PRO A 462 23.23 12.33 10.31
N TRP A 463 22.12 12.49 9.64
CA TRP A 463 21.96 13.45 8.53
C TRP A 463 21.96 14.89 9.02
N LEU A 464 21.38 15.15 10.19
CA LEU A 464 21.46 16.45 10.84
C LEU A 464 22.89 16.79 11.22
N ALA A 465 23.68 15.84 11.73
CA ALA A 465 25.10 16.04 12.03
C ALA A 465 25.91 16.31 10.75
N LEU A 466 25.63 15.61 9.66
CA LEU A 466 26.24 15.91 8.36
C LEU A 466 25.94 17.33 7.90
N LEU A 467 24.70 17.79 8.05
CA LEU A 467 24.29 19.14 7.68
C LEU A 467 24.95 20.23 8.55
N GLU A 468 24.95 20.05 9.88
CA GLU A 468 25.40 21.06 10.85
C GLU A 468 26.92 21.07 11.06
N LYS A 469 27.58 19.91 10.98
CA LYS A 469 29.01 19.74 11.29
C LYS A 469 29.86 19.35 10.09
N ASN A 470 29.20 19.08 8.93
CA ASN A 470 29.83 18.51 7.75
C ASN A 470 30.50 17.15 8.03
N GLU A 471 29.92 16.35 8.90
CA GLU A 471 30.45 15.06 9.34
C GLU A 471 29.33 14.08 9.70
N LEU A 472 29.40 12.86 9.16
CA LEU A 472 28.59 11.74 9.65
C LEU A 472 29.26 11.19 10.94
N PRO A 473 28.48 10.86 11.98
CA PRO A 473 29.02 10.23 13.17
C PRO A 473 29.73 8.91 12.84
N LYS A 474 30.77 8.58 13.59
CA LYS A 474 31.38 7.23 13.54
C LYS A 474 30.33 6.19 13.87
N HIS A 475 30.35 5.10 13.14
CA HIS A 475 29.39 4.02 13.25
C HIS A 475 30.08 2.65 13.35
N ASN A 476 29.60 1.81 14.24
CA ASN A 476 30.12 0.46 14.40
C ASN A 476 29.71 -0.39 13.17
N PRO A 477 30.66 -1.02 12.47
CA PRO A 477 30.37 -1.84 11.28
C PRO A 477 29.54 -3.10 11.59
N GLY A 478 29.50 -3.54 12.84
CA GLY A 478 28.63 -4.63 13.30
C GLY A 478 27.16 -4.24 13.50
N GLU A 479 26.86 -2.94 13.49
CA GLU A 479 25.49 -2.40 13.63
C GLU A 479 24.88 -2.06 12.28
N GLU A 480 23.56 -1.92 12.26
CA GLU A 480 22.81 -1.55 11.05
C GLU A 480 23.21 -0.14 10.55
N PRO A 481 23.42 0.07 9.24
CA PRO A 481 23.88 1.35 8.70
C PRO A 481 22.94 2.55 8.93
N GLY A 482 21.73 2.30 9.43
CA GLY A 482 20.71 3.32 9.66
C GLY A 482 19.86 3.64 8.41
N ALA A 483 19.10 4.73 8.49
CA ALA A 483 18.16 5.11 7.45
C ALA A 483 18.88 5.63 6.20
N LEU A 484 18.35 5.22 5.03
CA LEU A 484 18.86 5.64 3.73
C LEU A 484 18.46 7.08 3.40
N MET A 485 19.32 7.74 2.62
CA MET A 485 19.02 8.99 1.91
C MET A 485 19.16 8.73 0.41
N THR A 486 18.12 9.07 -0.36
CA THR A 486 18.09 8.90 -1.82
C THR A 486 17.92 10.22 -2.57
N GLN A 487 17.76 11.33 -1.83
CA GLN A 487 17.61 12.66 -2.41
C GLN A 487 18.95 13.17 -2.94
N PRO A 488 19.04 13.55 -4.23
CA PRO A 488 20.30 13.93 -4.88
C PRO A 488 20.96 15.17 -4.23
N GLU A 489 20.18 16.04 -3.56
CA GLU A 489 20.68 17.23 -2.87
C GLU A 489 21.65 16.90 -1.73
N TRP A 490 21.58 15.68 -1.17
CA TRP A 490 22.48 15.23 -0.11
C TRP A 490 23.81 14.68 -0.61
N GLN A 491 23.92 14.37 -1.91
CA GLN A 491 25.15 13.81 -2.50
C GLN A 491 26.32 14.78 -2.30
N SER A 492 26.15 16.05 -2.60
CA SER A 492 27.23 17.06 -2.47
C SER A 492 27.66 17.28 -1.01
N LEU A 493 26.77 17.05 -0.04
CA LEU A 493 27.12 17.12 1.38
C LEU A 493 27.98 15.91 1.79
N LEU A 494 27.65 14.71 1.31
CA LEU A 494 28.48 13.53 1.55
C LEU A 494 29.84 13.60 0.88
N GLU A 495 29.94 14.13 -0.35
CA GLU A 495 31.19 14.32 -1.08
C GLU A 495 32.13 15.32 -0.41
N LYS A 496 31.58 16.32 0.28
CA LYS A 496 32.32 17.35 1.01
C LYS A 496 32.50 17.01 2.49
N ALA A 497 31.96 15.87 2.95
CA ALA A 497 32.03 15.50 4.35
C ALA A 497 33.48 15.35 4.85
N LYS A 498 33.76 15.88 6.04
CA LYS A 498 35.03 15.69 6.72
C LYS A 498 35.25 14.27 7.19
N SER A 499 34.15 13.53 7.42
CA SER A 499 34.20 12.13 7.83
C SER A 499 34.65 11.23 6.68
N ASN A 500 35.82 10.62 6.87
CA ASN A 500 36.37 9.64 5.92
C ASN A 500 36.34 8.24 6.55
N HIS A 501 35.15 7.66 6.68
CA HIS A 501 34.95 6.32 7.20
C HIS A 501 33.95 5.53 6.34
N TRP A 502 33.85 4.22 6.59
CA TRP A 502 33.11 3.28 5.76
C TRP A 502 31.66 3.70 5.48
N LEU A 503 30.93 4.22 6.50
CA LEU A 503 29.52 4.59 6.37
C LEU A 503 29.29 5.78 5.42
N THR A 504 30.20 6.78 5.43
CA THR A 504 30.10 7.94 4.51
C THR A 504 30.15 7.46 3.06
N TRP A 505 31.13 6.62 2.74
CA TRP A 505 31.29 6.05 1.40
C TRP A 505 30.16 5.07 1.03
N TRP A 506 29.64 4.33 2.02
CA TRP A 506 28.52 3.44 1.82
C TRP A 506 27.25 4.19 1.43
N HIS A 507 26.90 5.29 2.14
CA HIS A 507 25.78 6.15 1.78
C HIS A 507 25.96 6.85 0.43
N LEU A 508 27.16 7.34 0.13
CA LEU A 508 27.46 7.94 -1.17
C LEU A 508 27.26 6.94 -2.31
N GLY A 509 27.69 5.69 -2.13
CA GLY A 509 27.43 4.62 -3.10
C GLY A 509 25.94 4.35 -3.32
N ASN A 510 25.14 4.37 -2.26
CA ASN A 510 23.67 4.20 -2.36
C ASN A 510 23.00 5.33 -3.15
N LEU A 511 23.41 6.58 -2.91
CA LEU A 511 22.91 7.74 -3.67
C LEU A 511 23.27 7.64 -5.17
N ARG A 512 24.52 7.26 -5.47
CA ARG A 512 24.98 7.08 -6.84
C ARG A 512 24.27 5.91 -7.52
N MET A 513 23.96 4.84 -6.77
CA MET A 513 23.15 3.73 -7.28
C MET A 513 21.72 4.18 -7.64
N GLU A 514 21.08 5.02 -6.83
CA GLU A 514 19.79 5.64 -7.14
C GLU A 514 19.88 6.51 -8.41
N ALA A 515 20.97 7.26 -8.56
CA ALA A 515 21.23 8.11 -9.73
C ALA A 515 21.65 7.34 -11.01
N LEU A 516 21.74 6.00 -10.98
CA LEU A 516 22.25 5.14 -12.06
C LEU A 516 23.75 5.37 -12.39
N ASP A 517 24.50 6.05 -11.53
CA ASP A 517 25.94 6.16 -11.60
C ASP A 517 26.60 4.89 -11.01
N PHE A 518 26.53 3.79 -11.75
CA PHE A 518 27.00 2.48 -11.28
C PHE A 518 28.50 2.45 -11.05
N ASP A 519 29.28 3.14 -11.88
CA ASP A 519 30.74 3.20 -11.72
C ASP A 519 31.12 4.07 -10.50
N GLY A 520 30.41 5.17 -10.29
CA GLY A 520 30.57 5.99 -9.11
C GLY A 520 30.13 5.27 -7.83
N ALA A 521 29.05 4.49 -7.89
CA ALA A 521 28.61 3.66 -6.77
C ALA A 521 29.67 2.60 -6.41
N GLU A 522 30.22 1.88 -7.40
CA GLU A 522 31.28 0.91 -7.19
C GLU A 522 32.54 1.55 -6.57
N LYS A 523 32.99 2.70 -7.09
CA LYS A 523 34.13 3.44 -6.54
C LYS A 523 33.91 3.84 -5.08
N ALA A 524 32.71 4.34 -4.76
CA ALA A 524 32.35 4.71 -3.39
C ALA A 524 32.34 3.48 -2.45
N TRP A 525 31.74 2.37 -2.86
CA TRP A 525 31.73 1.16 -2.05
C TRP A 525 33.11 0.51 -1.93
N GLN A 526 33.97 0.60 -2.94
CA GLN A 526 35.37 0.19 -2.81
C GLN A 526 36.15 1.09 -1.83
N ALA A 527 35.88 2.40 -1.82
CA ALA A 527 36.45 3.31 -0.83
C ALA A 527 35.93 2.98 0.59
N SER A 528 34.67 2.61 0.72
CA SER A 528 34.10 2.12 1.98
C SER A 528 34.87 0.89 2.50
N LEU A 529 35.13 -0.12 1.65
CA LEU A 529 35.89 -1.32 2.00
C LEU A 529 37.34 -1.01 2.39
N LYS A 530 37.98 -0.02 1.73
CA LYS A 530 39.34 0.42 2.12
C LYS A 530 39.37 1.05 3.51
N CYS A 531 38.32 1.76 3.91
CA CYS A 531 38.21 2.28 5.26
C CYS A 531 37.98 1.15 6.26
N GLN A 532 37.03 0.26 5.95
CA GLN A 532 36.73 -0.92 6.76
C GLN A 532 35.89 -1.93 5.95
N PRO A 533 36.35 -3.18 5.83
CA PRO A 533 35.53 -4.25 5.24
C PRO A 533 34.28 -4.50 6.07
N THR A 534 33.11 -4.46 5.43
CA THR A 534 31.80 -4.73 6.06
C THR A 534 30.96 -5.60 5.16
N GLY A 535 30.14 -6.46 5.73
CA GLY A 535 29.16 -7.23 4.97
C GLY A 535 28.14 -6.36 4.24
N TRP A 536 27.82 -5.21 4.81
CA TRP A 536 26.92 -4.22 4.21
C TRP A 536 27.43 -3.73 2.85
N THR A 537 28.71 -3.40 2.78
CA THR A 537 29.34 -2.88 1.55
C THR A 537 29.56 -4.00 0.54
N LEU A 538 30.04 -5.17 0.98
CA LEU A 538 30.21 -6.34 0.10
C LEU A 538 28.90 -6.78 -0.53
N ARG A 539 27.80 -6.77 0.24
CA ARG A 539 26.45 -7.05 -0.26
C ARG A 539 26.02 -6.07 -1.37
N ASN A 540 26.27 -4.79 -1.19
CA ASN A 540 25.91 -3.79 -2.22
C ASN A 540 26.71 -3.98 -3.50
N LEU A 541 28.01 -4.31 -3.39
CA LEU A 541 28.83 -4.68 -4.55
C LEU A 541 28.36 -5.96 -5.23
N ALA A 542 27.85 -6.93 -4.47
CA ALA A 542 27.25 -8.15 -5.01
C ALA A 542 25.99 -7.84 -5.83
N VAL A 543 25.10 -6.98 -5.33
CA VAL A 543 23.91 -6.51 -6.07
C VAL A 543 24.30 -5.81 -7.36
N LEU A 544 25.34 -5.00 -7.34
CA LEU A 544 25.84 -4.32 -8.55
C LEU A 544 26.44 -5.32 -9.56
N ALA A 545 27.22 -6.31 -9.09
CA ALA A 545 27.75 -7.37 -9.95
C ALA A 545 26.62 -8.16 -10.64
N GLU A 546 25.58 -8.52 -9.89
CA GLU A 546 24.40 -9.19 -10.44
C GLU A 546 23.68 -8.34 -11.48
N ARG A 547 23.52 -7.04 -11.23
CA ARG A 547 22.90 -6.10 -12.17
C ARG A 547 23.69 -6.00 -13.48
N ARG A 548 25.00 -6.13 -13.43
CA ARG A 548 25.88 -6.21 -14.60
C ARG A 548 25.90 -7.59 -15.28
N GLY A 549 25.14 -8.56 -14.76
CA GLY A 549 25.05 -9.92 -15.29
C GLY A 549 26.11 -10.88 -14.77
N ASP A 550 27.03 -10.44 -13.91
CA ASP A 550 28.09 -11.28 -13.33
C ASP A 550 27.58 -12.02 -12.08
N LYS A 551 26.80 -13.08 -12.34
CA LYS A 551 26.21 -13.91 -11.28
C LYS A 551 27.28 -14.62 -10.43
N ALA A 552 28.40 -15.01 -11.01
CA ALA A 552 29.49 -15.69 -10.29
C ALA A 552 30.11 -14.76 -9.25
N LYS A 553 30.54 -13.56 -9.68
CA LYS A 553 31.06 -12.50 -8.80
C LYS A 553 30.05 -12.11 -7.72
N ALA A 554 28.75 -12.01 -8.07
CA ALA A 554 27.69 -11.71 -7.12
C ALA A 554 27.62 -12.77 -6.02
N CYS A 555 27.65 -14.07 -6.33
CA CYS A 555 27.67 -15.15 -5.35
C CYS A 555 28.90 -15.07 -4.45
N ASP A 556 30.06 -14.86 -5.01
CA ASP A 556 31.30 -14.81 -4.22
C ASP A 556 31.32 -13.61 -3.27
N LEU A 557 30.87 -12.44 -3.73
CA LEU A 557 30.73 -11.24 -2.89
C LEU A 557 29.67 -11.42 -1.80
N MET A 558 28.54 -12.09 -2.08
CA MET A 558 27.53 -12.40 -1.06
C MET A 558 28.07 -13.34 0.03
N ARG A 559 28.87 -14.33 -0.35
CA ARG A 559 29.54 -15.20 0.63
C ARG A 559 30.55 -14.44 1.48
N GLN A 560 31.34 -13.58 0.87
CA GLN A 560 32.25 -12.68 1.62
C GLN A 560 31.48 -11.74 2.54
N ALA A 561 30.32 -11.19 2.10
CA ALA A 561 29.46 -10.35 2.91
C ALA A 561 28.97 -11.11 4.15
N TRP A 562 28.55 -12.36 4.00
CA TRP A 562 28.16 -13.21 5.11
C TRP A 562 29.29 -13.46 6.10
N GLN A 563 30.49 -13.71 5.59
CA GLN A 563 31.69 -13.94 6.44
C GLN A 563 32.14 -12.68 7.17
N ALA A 564 32.05 -11.51 6.54
CA ALA A 564 32.39 -10.24 7.15
C ALA A 564 31.37 -9.78 8.24
N GLY A 565 30.15 -10.32 8.20
CA GLY A 565 29.09 -9.97 9.15
C GLY A 565 28.51 -8.56 8.98
N PRO A 566 27.47 -8.24 9.77
CA PRO A 566 26.83 -9.13 10.75
C PRO A 566 26.02 -10.25 10.09
N GLN A 567 25.94 -11.39 10.77
CA GLN A 567 25.26 -12.60 10.28
C GLN A 567 23.75 -12.54 10.55
N VAL A 568 23.06 -11.62 9.85
CA VAL A 568 21.61 -11.40 9.98
C VAL A 568 20.82 -12.24 8.97
N ALA A 569 19.58 -12.63 9.33
CA ALA A 569 18.75 -13.46 8.47
C ALA A 569 18.49 -12.86 7.07
N PRO A 570 18.22 -11.55 6.89
CA PRO A 570 18.08 -10.95 5.57
C PRO A 570 19.28 -11.17 4.64
N LEU A 571 20.52 -11.07 5.18
CA LEU A 571 21.73 -11.29 4.40
C LEU A 571 21.87 -12.77 3.99
N ALA A 572 21.53 -13.72 4.88
CA ALA A 572 21.50 -15.14 4.53
C ALA A 572 20.49 -15.44 3.42
N VAL A 573 19.29 -14.82 3.48
CA VAL A 573 18.27 -14.95 2.44
C VAL A 573 18.79 -14.45 1.10
N GLU A 574 19.42 -13.28 1.05
CA GLU A 574 19.97 -12.74 -0.20
C GLU A 574 21.13 -13.58 -0.73
N CYS A 575 21.99 -14.11 0.13
CA CYS A 575 23.07 -15.05 -0.26
C CYS A 575 22.47 -16.31 -0.92
N LEU A 576 21.46 -16.91 -0.30
CA LEU A 576 20.75 -18.08 -0.84
C LEU A 576 20.04 -17.76 -2.17
N GLN A 577 19.44 -16.58 -2.28
CA GLN A 577 18.82 -16.14 -3.53
C GLN A 577 19.85 -15.97 -4.65
N ALA A 578 21.04 -15.41 -4.38
CA ALA A 578 22.10 -15.29 -5.34
C ALA A 578 22.59 -16.66 -5.83
N LEU A 579 22.86 -17.58 -4.90
CA LEU A 579 23.23 -18.96 -5.22
C LEU A 579 22.15 -19.68 -6.05
N THR A 580 20.88 -19.51 -5.70
CA THR A 580 19.74 -20.11 -6.40
C THR A 580 19.59 -19.54 -7.83
N ARG A 581 19.74 -18.22 -8.02
CA ARG A 581 19.70 -17.60 -9.37
C ARG A 581 20.88 -17.98 -10.25
N ALA A 582 22.00 -18.36 -9.65
CA ALA A 582 23.17 -18.90 -10.33
C ALA A 582 23.12 -20.43 -10.48
N GLU A 583 22.02 -21.09 -10.08
CA GLU A 583 21.82 -22.56 -10.12
C GLU A 583 22.86 -23.35 -9.29
N ARG A 584 23.54 -22.67 -8.35
CA ARG A 584 24.51 -23.29 -7.43
C ARG A 584 23.82 -23.97 -6.25
N TYR A 585 22.88 -24.88 -6.54
CA TYR A 585 21.98 -25.49 -5.53
C TYR A 585 22.72 -26.33 -4.47
N ALA A 586 23.76 -27.06 -4.85
CA ALA A 586 24.55 -27.83 -3.90
C ALA A 586 25.20 -26.90 -2.86
N GLU A 587 25.77 -25.80 -3.29
CA GLU A 587 26.38 -24.81 -2.38
C GLU A 587 25.32 -24.11 -1.53
N ALA A 588 24.14 -23.83 -2.07
CA ALA A 588 23.03 -23.27 -1.31
C ALA A 588 22.58 -24.23 -0.19
N TYR A 589 22.49 -25.54 -0.49
CA TYR A 589 22.13 -26.55 0.49
C TYR A 589 23.17 -26.65 1.61
N ASP A 590 24.47 -26.68 1.28
CA ASP A 590 25.57 -26.77 2.24
C ASP A 590 25.73 -25.46 3.06
N PHE A 591 25.47 -24.32 2.44
CA PHE A 591 25.47 -23.02 3.12
C PHE A 591 24.43 -22.98 4.25
N VAL A 592 23.21 -23.49 4.03
CA VAL A 592 22.19 -23.55 5.09
C VAL A 592 22.61 -24.44 6.25
N ALA A 593 23.28 -25.56 5.96
CA ALA A 593 23.79 -26.44 7.02
C ALA A 593 24.77 -25.74 7.97
N ALA A 594 25.56 -24.78 7.44
CA ALA A 594 26.55 -24.02 8.19
C ALA A 594 25.97 -22.78 8.92
N LEU A 595 24.70 -22.40 8.68
CA LEU A 595 24.09 -21.22 9.30
C LEU A 595 23.85 -21.41 10.81
N PRO A 596 23.93 -20.34 11.63
CA PRO A 596 23.47 -20.33 13.02
C PRO A 596 22.03 -20.81 13.14
N LYS A 597 21.70 -21.55 14.21
CA LYS A 597 20.36 -22.12 14.42
C LYS A 597 19.23 -21.09 14.27
N ALA A 598 19.39 -19.90 14.82
CA ALA A 598 18.39 -18.82 14.75
C ALA A 598 18.15 -18.35 13.31
N VAL A 599 19.22 -18.18 12.51
CA VAL A 599 19.12 -17.80 11.09
C VAL A 599 18.52 -18.91 10.25
N ARG A 600 18.94 -20.15 10.49
CA ARG A 600 18.41 -21.35 9.79
C ARG A 600 16.92 -21.57 10.03
N ALA A 601 16.40 -21.16 11.21
CA ALA A 601 14.99 -21.26 11.55
C ALA A 601 14.13 -20.17 10.87
N HIS A 602 14.75 -19.20 10.19
CA HIS A 602 14.02 -18.16 9.48
C HIS A 602 13.28 -18.76 8.27
N GLU A 603 12.00 -18.49 8.14
CA GLU A 603 11.11 -19.17 7.18
C GLU A 603 11.56 -19.02 5.71
N ARG A 604 12.10 -17.85 5.32
CA ARG A 604 12.63 -17.64 3.97
C ARG A 604 13.90 -18.42 3.71
N VAL A 605 14.72 -18.64 4.72
CA VAL A 605 15.91 -19.51 4.64
C VAL A 605 15.47 -20.96 4.46
N GLU A 606 14.45 -21.41 5.21
CA GLU A 606 13.91 -22.76 5.08
C GLU A 606 13.29 -23.03 3.70
N LEU A 607 12.59 -22.03 3.14
CA LEU A 607 12.01 -22.12 1.79
C LEU A 607 13.09 -22.27 0.71
N LEU A 608 14.16 -21.48 0.80
CA LEU A 608 15.29 -21.55 -0.15
C LEU A 608 16.12 -22.82 0.04
N TRP A 609 16.24 -23.31 1.28
CA TRP A 609 16.82 -24.64 1.55
C TRP A 609 16.00 -25.75 0.89
N ALA A 610 14.67 -25.72 1.02
CA ALA A 610 13.80 -26.71 0.38
C ALA A 610 13.98 -26.71 -1.15
N LYS A 611 14.08 -25.52 -1.77
CA LYS A 611 14.39 -25.42 -3.19
C LYS A 611 15.72 -26.08 -3.55
N ALA A 612 16.78 -25.76 -2.82
CA ALA A 612 18.10 -26.35 -3.03
C ALA A 612 18.10 -27.88 -2.81
N ALA A 613 17.38 -28.36 -1.81
CA ALA A 613 17.23 -29.80 -1.51
C ALA A 613 16.50 -30.54 -2.65
N ILE A 614 15.41 -29.99 -3.17
CA ILE A 614 14.64 -30.56 -4.28
C ILE A 614 15.50 -30.62 -5.55
N GLU A 615 16.21 -29.54 -5.89
CA GLU A 615 17.03 -29.49 -7.10
C GLU A 615 18.23 -30.44 -7.03
N THR A 616 18.76 -30.68 -5.83
CA THR A 616 19.87 -31.64 -5.62
C THR A 616 19.39 -33.08 -5.36
N GLY A 617 18.10 -33.33 -5.36
CA GLY A 617 17.51 -34.66 -5.10
C GLY A 617 17.57 -35.11 -3.63
N LYS A 618 17.91 -34.22 -2.71
CA LYS A 618 17.98 -34.48 -1.26
C LYS A 618 16.61 -34.23 -0.63
N LEU A 619 15.64 -35.13 -0.85
CA LEU A 619 14.23 -34.91 -0.51
C LEU A 619 13.89 -35.10 0.98
N ASP A 620 14.79 -35.67 1.77
CA ASP A 620 14.52 -36.00 3.17
C ASP A 620 14.22 -34.72 3.99
N GLY A 621 13.09 -34.74 4.68
CA GLY A 621 12.66 -33.63 5.53
C GLY A 621 12.07 -32.44 4.81
N VAL A 622 12.03 -32.41 3.46
CA VAL A 622 11.42 -31.30 2.69
C VAL A 622 9.92 -31.19 2.96
N GLU A 623 9.23 -32.30 3.14
CA GLU A 623 7.78 -32.33 3.36
C GLU A 623 7.31 -31.49 4.56
N ARG A 624 8.15 -31.30 5.57
CA ARG A 624 7.83 -30.47 6.75
C ARG A 624 7.54 -29.01 6.39
N VAL A 625 8.18 -28.52 5.34
CA VAL A 625 8.00 -27.11 4.87
C VAL A 625 6.55 -26.87 4.45
N PHE A 626 5.90 -27.85 3.88
CA PHE A 626 4.51 -27.75 3.42
C PHE A 626 3.46 -27.93 4.52
N LYS A 627 3.89 -28.28 5.73
CA LYS A 627 3.02 -28.48 6.91
C LYS A 627 3.04 -27.30 7.88
N ARG A 628 3.86 -26.27 7.61
CA ARG A 628 3.93 -25.07 8.47
C ARG A 628 3.20 -23.87 7.86
N GLU A 629 2.73 -22.98 8.70
CA GLU A 629 2.23 -21.69 8.28
C GLU A 629 3.41 -20.69 8.18
N PHE A 630 3.47 -19.95 7.07
CA PHE A 630 4.47 -18.91 6.85
C PHE A 630 3.88 -17.56 7.25
N ALA A 631 4.67 -16.74 7.95
CA ALA A 631 4.25 -15.40 8.33
C ALA A 631 4.38 -14.40 7.16
N THR A 632 5.41 -14.55 6.31
CA THR A 632 5.78 -13.59 5.28
C THR A 632 5.48 -14.11 3.87
N ILE A 633 4.21 -14.12 3.48
CA ILE A 633 3.76 -14.42 2.10
C ILE A 633 3.62 -13.11 1.33
N ARG A 634 4.10 -13.08 0.08
CA ARG A 634 3.98 -11.94 -0.83
C ARG A 634 2.78 -12.09 -1.74
N GLU A 635 2.16 -10.98 -2.10
CA GLU A 635 1.09 -10.96 -3.11
C GLU A 635 1.57 -11.59 -4.41
N GLY A 636 0.75 -12.47 -4.98
CA GLY A 636 1.08 -13.22 -6.20
C GLY A 636 2.21 -14.24 -6.02
N GLU A 637 2.65 -14.54 -4.80
CA GLU A 637 3.66 -15.55 -4.55
C GLU A 637 3.11 -16.95 -4.80
N VAL A 638 3.75 -17.65 -5.73
CA VAL A 638 3.44 -19.05 -6.07
C VAL A 638 4.59 -20.00 -5.71
N SER A 639 5.66 -19.48 -5.12
CA SER A 639 6.89 -20.25 -4.83
C SER A 639 6.63 -21.46 -3.92
N LEU A 640 5.68 -21.37 -2.96
CA LEU A 640 5.30 -22.51 -2.13
C LEU A 640 4.61 -23.63 -2.94
N THR A 641 3.70 -23.28 -3.83
CA THR A 641 3.02 -24.24 -4.70
C THR A 641 3.94 -24.79 -5.78
N ASP A 642 4.84 -23.96 -6.32
CA ASP A 642 5.85 -24.43 -7.28
C ASP A 642 6.81 -25.43 -6.63
N LEU A 643 7.25 -25.17 -5.40
CA LEU A 643 8.09 -26.10 -4.64
C LEU A 643 7.33 -27.40 -4.29
N TRP A 644 6.03 -27.30 -3.97
CA TRP A 644 5.19 -28.48 -3.75
C TRP A 644 5.17 -29.36 -5.00
N PHE A 645 4.88 -28.80 -6.17
CA PHE A 645 4.86 -29.56 -7.40
C PHE A 645 6.23 -30.13 -7.74
N ALA A 646 7.29 -29.34 -7.66
CA ALA A 646 8.65 -29.81 -7.90
C ALA A 646 9.06 -30.95 -6.95
N PHE A 647 8.67 -30.87 -5.67
CA PHE A 647 8.88 -31.93 -4.69
C PHE A 647 8.14 -33.22 -5.09
N GLN A 648 6.86 -33.14 -5.47
CA GLN A 648 6.08 -34.30 -5.87
C GLN A 648 6.59 -34.93 -7.18
N GLU A 649 7.00 -34.09 -8.15
CA GLU A 649 7.61 -34.54 -9.40
C GLU A 649 8.91 -35.32 -9.15
N LYS A 650 9.82 -34.79 -8.36
CA LYS A 650 11.08 -35.48 -8.03
C LYS A 650 10.84 -36.75 -7.20
N ARG A 651 9.91 -36.69 -6.24
CA ARG A 651 9.56 -37.85 -5.40
C ARG A 651 8.98 -38.99 -6.24
N LEU A 652 8.03 -38.69 -7.11
CA LEU A 652 7.36 -39.67 -7.94
C LEU A 652 8.31 -40.25 -8.99
N ALA A 653 9.12 -39.38 -9.62
CA ALA A 653 10.15 -39.83 -10.56
C ALA A 653 11.15 -40.79 -9.92
N ALA A 654 11.56 -40.59 -8.67
CA ALA A 654 12.45 -41.48 -7.94
C ALA A 654 11.80 -42.79 -7.60
N ILE A 655 10.52 -42.82 -7.19
CA ILE A 655 9.76 -44.01 -6.85
C ILE A 655 9.52 -44.88 -8.10
N GLU A 656 9.08 -44.24 -9.20
CA GLU A 656 8.71 -44.95 -10.43
C GLU A 656 9.89 -45.18 -11.38
N LYS A 657 11.05 -44.61 -11.08
CA LYS A 657 12.27 -44.63 -11.89
C LYS A 657 12.05 -44.11 -13.33
N VAL A 658 11.30 -43.00 -13.43
CA VAL A 658 11.00 -42.31 -14.69
C VAL A 658 11.62 -40.91 -14.69
N PRO A 659 11.88 -40.31 -15.86
CA PRO A 659 12.31 -38.92 -15.93
C PRO A 659 11.19 -37.94 -15.54
N VAL A 660 11.56 -36.72 -15.12
CA VAL A 660 10.60 -35.63 -14.93
C VAL A 660 10.30 -35.01 -16.28
N ASP A 661 9.32 -35.53 -16.99
CA ASP A 661 8.84 -35.06 -18.28
C ASP A 661 7.47 -34.35 -18.13
N ASP A 662 6.94 -33.79 -19.22
CA ASP A 662 5.68 -33.05 -19.20
C ASP A 662 4.50 -33.93 -18.79
N LYS A 663 4.50 -35.21 -19.15
CA LYS A 663 3.46 -36.17 -18.76
C LYS A 663 3.44 -36.38 -17.24
N LEU A 664 4.61 -36.50 -16.63
CA LEU A 664 4.71 -36.62 -15.17
C LEU A 664 4.26 -35.33 -14.49
N ARG A 665 4.64 -34.17 -15.03
CA ARG A 665 4.22 -32.84 -14.51
C ARG A 665 2.70 -32.68 -14.56
N GLU A 666 2.06 -33.01 -15.68
CA GLU A 666 0.60 -32.94 -15.79
C GLU A 666 -0.09 -33.87 -14.78
N ARG A 667 0.40 -35.11 -14.66
CA ARG A 667 -0.12 -36.06 -13.67
C ARG A 667 0.05 -35.53 -12.23
N VAL A 668 1.21 -35.00 -11.90
CA VAL A 668 1.43 -34.44 -10.55
C VAL A 668 0.50 -33.26 -10.28
N ARG A 669 0.29 -32.35 -11.23
CA ARG A 669 -0.67 -31.26 -11.07
C ARG A 669 -2.10 -31.71 -10.86
N HIS A 670 -2.49 -32.82 -11.48
CA HIS A 670 -3.82 -33.42 -11.34
C HIS A 670 -3.96 -34.19 -10.02
N ASP A 671 -3.02 -35.09 -9.70
CA ASP A 671 -3.15 -36.03 -8.60
C ASP A 671 -2.70 -35.49 -7.23
N PHE A 672 -1.86 -34.44 -7.22
CA PHE A 672 -1.29 -33.85 -6.01
C PHE A 672 -1.58 -32.36 -5.91
N PRO A 673 -2.85 -31.95 -5.73
CA PRO A 673 -3.17 -30.55 -5.51
C PRO A 673 -2.44 -30.04 -4.25
N PRO A 674 -1.98 -28.79 -4.25
CA PRO A 674 -1.28 -28.26 -3.08
C PRO A 674 -2.20 -28.16 -1.86
N PRO A 675 -1.68 -28.46 -0.66
CA PRO A 675 -2.43 -28.27 0.58
C PRO A 675 -2.93 -26.83 0.71
N ARG A 676 -4.15 -26.64 1.24
CA ARG A 676 -4.76 -25.32 1.45
C ARG A 676 -3.85 -24.35 2.22
N LEU A 677 -3.08 -24.86 3.17
CA LEU A 677 -2.19 -24.03 4.01
C LEU A 677 -1.18 -23.22 3.21
N ILE A 678 -0.72 -23.75 2.07
CA ILE A 678 0.33 -23.17 1.25
C ILE A 678 -0.16 -22.65 -0.11
N ASP A 679 -1.45 -22.79 -0.42
CA ASP A 679 -2.00 -22.35 -1.70
C ASP A 679 -2.46 -20.89 -1.62
N PHE A 680 -1.61 -20.00 -2.09
CA PHE A 680 -1.88 -18.57 -2.21
C PHE A 680 -2.04 -18.10 -3.66
N ARG A 681 -2.32 -19.04 -4.59
CA ARG A 681 -2.52 -18.70 -6.01
C ARG A 681 -3.79 -17.89 -6.18
N MET A 682 -3.64 -16.68 -6.67
CA MET A 682 -4.76 -15.77 -6.91
C MET A 682 -5.49 -16.06 -8.23
N TYR A 683 -4.87 -16.82 -9.12
CA TYR A 683 -5.44 -17.19 -10.41
C TYR A 683 -5.60 -18.72 -10.51
N VAL A 684 -6.78 -19.15 -10.91
CA VAL A 684 -7.07 -20.57 -11.15
C VAL A 684 -6.72 -20.88 -12.60
N THR A 685 -5.67 -21.68 -12.82
CA THR A 685 -5.33 -22.19 -14.16
C THR A 685 -6.33 -23.28 -14.56
N GLY A 686 -7.02 -23.13 -15.69
CA GLY A 686 -7.92 -24.15 -16.25
C GLY A 686 -9.42 -23.90 -16.13
N GLY A 687 -9.85 -22.78 -15.59
CA GLY A 687 -11.26 -22.35 -15.66
C GLY A 687 -11.50 -21.47 -16.91
N LYS A 688 -11.87 -22.11 -18.06
CA LYS A 688 -12.50 -21.39 -19.18
C LYS A 688 -13.90 -20.95 -18.78
#